data_4af81fc288d161d0f06778883a83e81e
#
_entry.id   4af81fc288d161d0f06778883a83e81e
#
_cell.length_a   1.000
_cell.length_b   1.000
_cell.length_c   1.000
_cell.angle_alpha   90.00
_cell.angle_beta   90.00
_cell.angle_gamma   90.00
#
_symmetry.space_group_name_H-M   'P 1'
#
loop_
_entity.id
_entity.type
_entity.pdbx_description
1 polymer ?
#
loop_
_entity_poly.entity_id
_entity_poly.type
_entity_poly.pdbx_seq_one_letter_code
_entity_poly.pdbx_strand_id
1 'polypeptide(L)'
;MRTPRPAWWRRAAVALLCSAGLVLPLPSAAADTAATGHPGGSAGGLTPRALAFPVSETFDDATTIGTAIGGAASTGDGWMRLTSAATGQAGTWKTNDSFSSGLGIVAEFTYATYGGTAFEGKRGDGMSFYLTDGSAANGVGGTGGALGYACSMIAGTICTAKPGVPGAYLGIGLDEFGNFSSNGVGNGGPGAAPNKIVLRGGGNGSTGYRFATSADGPGSTVETGSRAKYRTVRVTLLPSGTKMLLSVWSDSGPGTTLTKLISDYDVTSIASQPALPSTLKVGFAAGTGSATNIHEIGDLKINVPVDLTIGKSVDTSSVPAGGGPVTYTVTVSNSSANDVAGALVRDPLPGLTGVSWKCAAGTGGTCGQASGSGGALDTTADLKRGGSVTYTLTGTAPGQPTTLRNTATVTAPADRTDTNPADNTATSPATAVTARADVSATKEALGTGPVFAGREFYYQITATNRGPSDTTAVDAVDVLPGPLTFVSSPADCTATGQTVTCPARAALAAGRETAWAIRVRLDPAYRGDGTDLLNAATVRHAVADPQPANNTSAAVGPPGGLAPPQADLLTVKTPSDARPVAPGETYGYTVTVTNRGPSVAREVRLSDPLIPALAFVSSADGCTATGTGTGAGAGAGRTVACGPEAELAPGTSRTWRFTVRLDPAHTGDGSTIRNTATASAVTFDPDTRNNSGTAGVPGGVLRPAQADVELAKQAAAG
;
A
#
# COMPACT_ATOMS: atom_id res chain seq x y z
N MET A 1 41.99 -12.51 -0.19
CA MET A 1 42.27 -13.55 -1.22
C MET A 1 41.13 -13.53 -2.24
N ARG A 2 41.46 -13.09 -3.44
CA ARG A 2 40.90 -13.49 -4.74
C ARG A 2 39.39 -13.69 -4.94
N THR A 3 38.82 -12.75 -5.71
CA THR A 3 37.68 -12.92 -6.64
C THR A 3 37.88 -14.09 -7.63
N PRO A 4 36.84 -14.60 -8.38
CA PRO A 4 36.37 -13.86 -9.55
C PRO A 4 34.85 -13.99 -9.90
N ARG A 5 34.40 -13.02 -10.72
CA ARG A 5 33.19 -13.13 -11.59
C ARG A 5 33.44 -14.10 -12.75
N PRO A 6 32.36 -14.59 -13.46
CA PRO A 6 32.13 -14.04 -14.81
C PRO A 6 30.67 -13.77 -15.24
N ALA A 7 30.57 -12.89 -16.22
CA ALA A 7 29.41 -12.54 -17.02
C ALA A 7 29.16 -13.56 -18.14
N TRP A 8 27.89 -13.68 -18.60
CA TRP A 8 27.58 -14.09 -19.98
C TRP A 8 26.31 -13.41 -20.50
N TRP A 9 26.45 -12.77 -21.62
CA TRP A 9 25.47 -12.19 -22.53
C TRP A 9 24.66 -13.29 -23.25
N ARG A 10 23.37 -13.02 -23.55
CA ARG A 10 22.80 -13.36 -24.87
C ARG A 10 21.64 -12.42 -25.22
N ARG A 11 21.77 -11.87 -26.41
CA ARG A 11 20.77 -11.18 -27.23
C ARG A 11 19.72 -12.19 -27.76
N ALA A 12 18.48 -11.74 -27.90
CA ALA A 12 17.55 -12.34 -28.87
C ALA A 12 16.79 -11.22 -29.58
N ALA A 13 16.66 -11.44 -30.87
CA ALA A 13 16.34 -10.45 -31.90
C ALA A 13 14.82 -10.30 -32.11
N VAL A 14 14.53 -9.17 -32.71
CA VAL A 14 13.31 -8.63 -33.31
C VAL A 14 12.68 -9.57 -34.32
N ALA A 15 11.35 -9.65 -34.31
CA ALA A 15 10.56 -10.02 -35.49
C ALA A 15 9.51 -8.92 -35.75
N LEU A 16 9.69 -8.26 -36.89
CA LEU A 16 8.75 -7.34 -37.54
C LEU A 16 7.53 -8.12 -38.06
N LEU A 17 6.33 -7.61 -37.86
CA LEU A 17 5.18 -7.91 -38.70
C LEU A 17 4.48 -6.59 -39.05
N CYS A 18 4.53 -6.25 -40.31
CA CYS A 18 3.77 -5.21 -41.00
C CYS A 18 2.27 -5.59 -41.03
N SER A 19 1.40 -4.63 -40.74
CA SER A 19 0.06 -4.62 -41.33
C SER A 19 -0.34 -3.18 -41.67
N ALA A 20 -0.90 -3.09 -42.84
CA ALA A 20 -1.10 -1.93 -43.71
C ALA A 20 -2.06 -0.89 -43.13
N GLY A 21 -1.79 0.32 -43.56
CA GLY A 21 -2.34 1.60 -43.42
C GLY A 21 -3.77 1.84 -43.80
N LEU A 22 -4.25 2.96 -43.25
CA LEU A 22 -5.28 3.78 -43.86
C LEU A 22 -4.87 5.23 -43.72
N VAL A 23 -4.48 5.83 -44.86
CA VAL A 23 -4.16 7.26 -45.01
C VAL A 23 -5.46 7.98 -45.31
N LEU A 24 -5.83 8.94 -44.47
CA LEU A 24 -6.84 9.96 -44.80
C LEU A 24 -6.11 11.28 -45.05
N PRO A 25 -6.48 12.04 -46.08
CA PRO A 25 -5.74 13.23 -46.49
C PRO A 25 -6.10 14.46 -45.65
N LEU A 26 -5.09 15.24 -45.30
CA LEU A 26 -5.18 16.61 -44.78
C LEU A 26 -5.57 17.56 -45.92
N PRO A 27 -6.34 18.62 -45.68
CA PRO A 27 -6.62 19.64 -46.69
C PRO A 27 -5.41 20.53 -46.91
N SER A 28 -5.04 20.71 -48.16
CA SER A 28 -3.98 21.60 -48.65
C SER A 28 -4.35 23.07 -48.43
N ALA A 29 -3.42 23.83 -47.81
CA ALA A 29 -3.49 25.29 -47.87
C ALA A 29 -3.12 25.77 -49.29
N ALA A 30 -3.98 26.61 -49.85
CA ALA A 30 -3.76 27.23 -51.12
C ALA A 30 -2.65 28.29 -51.00
N ALA A 31 -1.65 28.19 -51.87
CA ALA A 31 -0.67 29.24 -52.09
C ALA A 31 -1.30 30.36 -52.91
N ASP A 32 -1.28 31.58 -52.40
CA ASP A 32 -1.67 32.76 -53.16
C ASP A 32 -0.44 33.42 -53.74
N THR A 33 -0.47 33.64 -55.01
CA THR A 33 0.60 34.13 -55.87
C THR A 33 0.83 35.63 -55.69
N ALA A 34 2.06 36.01 -55.59
CA ALA A 34 2.55 37.39 -55.56
C ALA A 34 2.13 38.19 -56.80
N ALA A 35 1.57 39.36 -56.61
CA ALA A 35 1.50 40.42 -57.60
C ALA A 35 2.43 41.56 -57.23
N THR A 36 3.41 41.79 -58.07
CA THR A 36 4.34 42.93 -58.04
C THR A 36 3.63 44.23 -58.40
N GLY A 37 3.75 45.23 -57.55
CA GLY A 37 3.31 46.58 -57.87
C GLY A 37 3.76 47.59 -56.82
N HIS A 38 4.91 48.28 -57.05
CA HIS A 38 5.19 49.55 -56.38
C HIS A 38 4.43 50.69 -57.10
N PRO A 39 3.87 51.70 -56.37
CA PRO A 39 4.69 52.82 -55.96
C PRO A 39 4.21 53.57 -54.68
N GLY A 40 5.13 54.35 -54.14
CA GLY A 40 4.81 55.60 -53.45
C GLY A 40 4.65 55.53 -51.93
N GLY A 41 5.66 55.99 -51.21
CA GLY A 41 5.71 56.11 -49.76
C GLY A 41 4.59 56.98 -49.15
N SER A 42 4.09 56.50 -48.03
CA SER A 42 3.63 57.28 -46.89
C SER A 42 4.21 56.67 -45.64
N ALA A 43 4.87 57.48 -44.80
CA ALA A 43 5.34 57.05 -43.49
C ALA A 43 4.11 56.65 -42.63
N GLY A 44 3.72 55.38 -42.73
CA GLY A 44 2.72 54.77 -41.81
C GLY A 44 3.39 54.63 -40.48
N GLY A 45 2.90 55.35 -39.46
CA GLY A 45 3.30 55.14 -38.08
C GLY A 45 3.12 53.66 -37.71
N LEU A 46 4.21 53.00 -37.39
CA LEU A 46 4.19 51.63 -36.83
C LEU A 46 3.30 51.69 -35.57
N THR A 47 2.13 51.05 -35.61
CA THR A 47 1.38 50.82 -34.38
C THR A 47 2.30 50.02 -33.44
N PRO A 48 2.49 50.49 -32.19
CA PRO A 48 3.34 49.76 -31.24
C PRO A 48 2.85 48.33 -31.12
N ARG A 49 3.70 47.38 -31.42
CA ARG A 49 3.44 45.94 -31.22
C ARG A 49 3.41 45.64 -29.71
N ALA A 50 2.48 44.82 -29.27
CA ALA A 50 2.47 44.37 -27.87
C ALA A 50 3.58 43.37 -27.60
N LEU A 51 4.32 43.57 -26.52
CA LEU A 51 5.33 42.60 -26.04
C LEU A 51 4.63 41.26 -25.74
N ALA A 52 5.06 40.21 -26.44
CA ALA A 52 4.51 38.86 -26.26
C ALA A 52 5.21 38.13 -25.09
N PHE A 53 4.44 37.54 -24.19
CA PHE A 53 4.96 36.73 -23.08
C PHE A 53 4.93 35.24 -23.45
N PRO A 54 5.86 34.41 -22.92
CA PRO A 54 7.02 34.76 -22.10
C PRO A 54 8.09 35.50 -22.94
N VAL A 55 8.77 36.44 -22.32
CA VAL A 55 9.95 37.02 -22.88
C VAL A 55 11.19 36.28 -22.38
N SER A 56 12.07 35.88 -23.24
CA SER A 56 13.40 35.35 -22.91
C SER A 56 14.43 36.03 -23.82
N GLU A 57 15.39 36.76 -23.24
CA GLU A 57 16.45 37.42 -23.95
C GLU A 57 17.79 36.97 -23.34
N THR A 58 18.58 36.29 -24.14
CA THR A 58 19.88 35.69 -23.72
C THR A 58 21.08 36.56 -24.09
N PHE A 59 20.87 37.54 -24.95
CA PHE A 59 21.93 38.43 -25.46
C PHE A 59 23.08 37.72 -26.20
N ASP A 60 22.87 36.46 -26.65
CA ASP A 60 23.90 35.66 -27.36
C ASP A 60 24.11 36.10 -28.80
N ASP A 61 23.18 36.81 -29.41
CA ASP A 61 23.22 37.23 -30.81
C ASP A 61 23.01 38.76 -30.95
N ALA A 62 23.11 39.23 -32.18
CA ALA A 62 22.92 40.65 -32.50
C ALA A 62 21.42 41.05 -32.57
N THR A 63 20.52 40.09 -32.62
CA THR A 63 19.07 40.30 -32.70
C THR A 63 18.46 40.28 -31.31
N THR A 64 18.20 41.46 -30.75
CA THR A 64 17.54 41.56 -29.43
C THR A 64 16.14 42.12 -29.56
N ILE A 65 15.26 41.79 -28.57
CA ILE A 65 13.92 42.36 -28.44
C ILE A 65 13.93 43.85 -28.04
N GLY A 66 15.11 44.41 -27.86
CA GLY A 66 15.31 45.79 -27.43
C GLY A 66 16.36 46.51 -28.26
N THR A 67 16.58 47.77 -27.94
CA THR A 67 17.57 48.66 -28.58
C THR A 67 18.61 49.08 -27.56
N ALA A 68 19.89 48.89 -27.91
CA ALA A 68 21.03 49.41 -27.18
C ALA A 68 21.33 50.86 -27.61
N ILE A 69 21.57 51.78 -26.66
CA ILE A 69 21.71 53.21 -26.86
C ILE A 69 22.89 53.73 -26.00
N GLY A 70 23.59 54.73 -26.46
CA GLY A 70 24.77 55.28 -25.79
C GLY A 70 25.95 54.32 -25.82
N GLY A 71 26.51 54.01 -24.65
CA GLY A 71 27.64 53.08 -24.52
C GLY A 71 27.27 51.59 -24.50
N ALA A 72 25.99 51.27 -24.61
CA ALA A 72 25.51 49.87 -24.50
C ALA A 72 25.75 49.08 -25.80
N ALA A 73 26.22 47.85 -25.69
CA ALA A 73 26.44 46.91 -26.79
C ALA A 73 26.38 45.46 -26.32
N SER A 74 25.86 44.55 -27.16
CA SER A 74 26.02 43.11 -26.91
C SER A 74 27.47 42.69 -26.95
N THR A 75 27.88 41.79 -26.09
CA THR A 75 29.22 41.21 -26.09
C THR A 75 29.32 39.96 -26.96
N GLY A 76 28.14 39.43 -27.44
CA GLY A 76 28.06 38.27 -28.30
C GLY A 76 28.30 36.92 -27.57
N ASP A 77 28.36 36.94 -26.24
CA ASP A 77 28.58 35.76 -25.38
C ASP A 77 27.61 35.71 -24.19
N GLY A 78 26.37 36.11 -24.41
CA GLY A 78 25.30 36.06 -23.42
C GLY A 78 25.17 37.30 -22.54
N TRP A 79 25.84 38.40 -22.85
CA TRP A 79 25.78 39.61 -22.03
C TRP A 79 25.52 40.86 -22.85
N MET A 80 24.71 41.76 -22.33
CA MET A 80 24.56 43.15 -22.79
C MET A 80 25.39 44.04 -21.88
N ARG A 81 26.51 44.59 -22.40
CA ARG A 81 27.35 45.55 -21.68
C ARG A 81 26.69 46.92 -21.77
N LEU A 82 26.39 47.51 -20.62
CA LEU A 82 25.81 48.86 -20.53
C LEU A 82 26.88 49.94 -20.45
N THR A 83 27.97 49.70 -19.72
CA THR A 83 29.17 50.58 -19.69
C THR A 83 30.45 49.75 -19.68
N SER A 84 31.51 50.26 -20.24
CA SER A 84 32.89 49.80 -20.03
C SER A 84 33.46 50.43 -18.74
N ALA A 85 34.72 50.06 -18.38
CA ALA A 85 35.42 50.63 -17.23
C ALA A 85 36.02 52.06 -17.52
N ALA A 86 35.45 52.78 -18.47
CA ALA A 86 35.88 54.18 -18.74
C ALA A 86 35.05 55.20 -17.92
N THR A 87 35.59 56.34 -17.60
CA THR A 87 34.93 57.41 -16.87
C THR A 87 33.86 58.11 -17.67
N GLY A 88 32.81 58.64 -17.00
CA GLY A 88 31.84 59.56 -17.63
C GLY A 88 30.90 58.88 -18.63
N GLN A 89 30.74 57.54 -18.59
CA GLN A 89 29.86 56.79 -19.52
C GLN A 89 28.41 56.71 -19.01
N ALA A 90 27.49 56.58 -19.96
CA ALA A 90 26.13 56.09 -19.73
C ALA A 90 25.68 55.29 -20.96
N GLY A 91 25.05 54.17 -20.70
CA GLY A 91 24.46 53.31 -21.73
C GLY A 91 23.15 52.69 -21.22
N THR A 92 22.26 52.42 -22.15
CA THR A 92 20.98 51.79 -21.85
C THR A 92 20.61 50.77 -22.91
N TRP A 93 19.85 49.76 -22.49
CA TRP A 93 19.12 48.86 -23.36
C TRP A 93 17.63 48.91 -22.96
N LYS A 94 16.72 48.95 -23.90
CA LYS A 94 15.27 49.06 -23.65
C LYS A 94 14.49 48.25 -24.65
N THR A 95 13.41 47.55 -24.21
CA THR A 95 12.51 46.77 -25.08
C THR A 95 11.88 47.68 -26.17
N ASN A 96 11.80 47.15 -27.40
CA ASN A 96 11.18 47.86 -28.51
C ASN A 96 9.63 47.91 -28.36
N ASP A 97 9.06 46.77 -27.93
CA ASP A 97 7.62 46.61 -27.71
C ASP A 97 7.24 46.91 -26.25
N SER A 98 5.99 47.30 -26.04
CA SER A 98 5.43 47.62 -24.72
C SER A 98 4.36 46.62 -24.31
N PHE A 99 4.12 46.50 -23.01
CA PHE A 99 3.05 45.66 -22.44
C PHE A 99 2.02 46.52 -21.68
N SER A 100 0.81 45.99 -21.50
CA SER A 100 -0.23 46.66 -20.69
C SER A 100 0.20 46.75 -19.23
N SER A 101 0.24 47.92 -18.66
CA SER A 101 0.61 48.17 -17.25
C SER A 101 -0.37 47.48 -16.26
N GLY A 102 -1.61 47.28 -16.66
CA GLY A 102 -2.63 46.56 -15.84
C GLY A 102 -2.31 45.07 -15.63
N LEU A 103 -1.44 44.49 -16.43
CA LEU A 103 -0.98 43.11 -16.21
C LEU A 103 0.02 43.00 -15.03
N GLY A 104 0.72 44.09 -14.70
CA GLY A 104 1.92 43.99 -13.89
C GLY A 104 3.06 43.26 -14.59
N ILE A 105 4.12 42.90 -13.88
CA ILE A 105 5.30 42.24 -14.44
C ILE A 105 6.04 41.42 -13.39
N VAL A 106 6.61 40.30 -13.81
CA VAL A 106 7.72 39.63 -13.15
C VAL A 106 8.88 39.64 -14.11
N ALA A 107 9.93 40.38 -13.77
CA ALA A 107 11.19 40.43 -14.52
C ALA A 107 12.28 39.76 -13.67
N GLU A 108 13.00 38.81 -14.26
CA GLU A 108 14.16 38.18 -13.67
C GLU A 108 15.33 38.30 -14.63
N PHE A 109 16.47 38.72 -14.12
CA PHE A 109 17.68 38.91 -14.91
C PHE A 109 18.94 38.68 -14.08
N THR A 110 20.02 38.34 -14.74
CA THR A 110 21.36 38.30 -14.13
C THR A 110 22.12 39.61 -14.39
N TYR A 111 23.02 39.97 -13.48
CA TYR A 111 23.90 41.11 -13.67
C TYR A 111 25.31 40.82 -13.17
N ALA A 112 26.30 41.51 -13.76
CA ALA A 112 27.69 41.48 -13.33
C ALA A 112 28.27 42.87 -13.34
N THR A 113 29.06 43.20 -12.28
CA THR A 113 29.78 44.46 -12.16
C THR A 113 31.22 44.19 -11.73
N TYR A 114 32.21 44.66 -12.47
CA TYR A 114 33.62 44.29 -12.24
C TYR A 114 34.63 45.13 -13.03
N GLY A 115 35.92 45.00 -12.71
CA GLY A 115 37.07 45.34 -13.54
C GLY A 115 37.38 46.83 -13.67
N GLY A 116 36.67 47.67 -12.89
CA GLY A 116 36.88 49.12 -12.95
C GLY A 116 37.90 49.66 -11.95
N THR A 117 38.06 50.99 -11.96
CA THR A 117 38.95 51.74 -11.08
C THR A 117 38.18 52.40 -9.96
N ALA A 118 38.68 52.28 -8.72
CA ALA A 118 38.09 52.93 -7.56
C ALA A 118 38.40 54.43 -7.52
N PHE A 119 37.41 55.21 -7.08
CA PHE A 119 37.55 56.60 -6.67
C PHE A 119 37.08 56.72 -5.21
N GLU A 120 37.87 57.36 -4.36
CA GLU A 120 37.59 57.40 -2.90
C GLU A 120 37.38 56.00 -2.27
N GLY A 121 38.14 55.02 -2.76
CA GLY A 121 38.07 53.65 -2.28
C GLY A 121 36.84 52.84 -2.73
N LYS A 122 35.98 53.38 -3.58
CA LYS A 122 34.75 52.74 -4.08
C LYS A 122 34.80 52.65 -5.61
N ARG A 123 34.32 51.56 -6.17
CA ARG A 123 34.07 51.42 -7.61
C ARG A 123 32.64 51.87 -7.92
N GLY A 124 32.29 51.96 -9.17
CA GLY A 124 30.94 52.31 -9.53
C GLY A 124 30.76 52.92 -10.93
N ASP A 125 29.70 53.72 -11.11
CA ASP A 125 28.73 54.09 -10.05
C ASP A 125 27.65 53.06 -9.79
N GLY A 126 27.27 52.22 -10.78
CA GLY A 126 26.24 51.21 -10.69
C GLY A 126 25.33 51.14 -11.91
N MET A 127 24.29 50.42 -11.81
CA MET A 127 23.31 50.18 -12.87
C MET A 127 21.88 50.25 -12.35
N SER A 128 20.90 50.32 -13.27
CA SER A 128 19.45 50.37 -12.94
C SER A 128 18.64 49.49 -13.86
N PHE A 129 17.62 48.82 -13.28
CA PHE A 129 16.43 48.36 -13.96
C PHE A 129 15.39 49.46 -13.93
N TYR A 130 14.65 49.71 -15.03
CA TYR A 130 13.64 50.76 -15.04
C TYR A 130 12.44 50.41 -15.93
N LEU A 131 11.32 51.04 -15.63
CA LEU A 131 10.11 51.03 -16.44
C LEU A 131 9.85 52.46 -16.99
N THR A 132 9.46 52.53 -18.24
CA THR A 132 9.03 53.80 -18.88
C THR A 132 7.65 53.68 -19.48
N ASP A 133 6.96 54.78 -19.70
CA ASP A 133 5.80 54.88 -20.59
C ASP A 133 6.14 54.21 -21.94
N GLY A 134 5.25 53.32 -22.40
CA GLY A 134 5.44 52.57 -23.65
C GLY A 134 5.56 53.48 -24.89
N SER A 135 5.02 54.68 -24.84
CA SER A 135 5.10 55.71 -25.90
C SER A 135 6.36 56.61 -25.81
N ALA A 136 7.09 56.51 -24.67
CA ALA A 136 8.25 57.38 -24.44
C ALA A 136 9.39 57.13 -25.43
N ALA A 137 10.02 58.22 -25.89
CA ALA A 137 11.18 58.19 -26.74
C ALA A 137 12.33 57.42 -26.06
N ASN A 138 13.25 56.87 -26.86
CA ASN A 138 14.46 56.27 -26.35
C ASN A 138 15.38 57.38 -25.83
N GLY A 139 16.06 57.15 -24.74
CA GLY A 139 16.99 58.09 -24.15
C GLY A 139 17.82 57.42 -23.05
N VAL A 140 19.00 58.01 -22.78
CA VAL A 140 19.90 57.62 -21.72
C VAL A 140 19.89 58.73 -20.67
N GLY A 141 19.77 58.32 -19.38
CA GLY A 141 19.86 59.27 -18.28
C GLY A 141 21.26 59.75 -17.98
N GLY A 142 21.43 60.45 -16.87
CA GLY A 142 22.71 61.05 -16.46
C GLY A 142 23.80 59.98 -16.20
N THR A 143 25.05 60.37 -16.43
CA THR A 143 26.27 59.59 -16.08
C THR A 143 26.50 59.56 -14.58
N GLY A 144 27.49 58.79 -14.12
CA GLY A 144 27.88 58.73 -12.71
C GLY A 144 26.71 58.20 -11.84
N GLY A 145 26.55 58.73 -10.66
CA GLY A 145 25.56 58.33 -9.69
C GLY A 145 24.10 58.37 -10.15
N ALA A 146 23.81 58.94 -11.33
CA ALA A 146 22.45 58.87 -11.91
C ALA A 146 22.13 57.50 -12.54
N LEU A 147 23.13 56.62 -12.64
CA LEU A 147 23.01 55.21 -13.11
C LEU A 147 22.33 55.07 -14.48
N GLY A 148 22.48 56.09 -15.35
CA GLY A 148 21.82 56.10 -16.66
C GLY A 148 20.31 56.24 -16.62
N TYR A 149 19.70 56.33 -15.46
CA TYR A 149 18.24 56.45 -15.23
C TYR A 149 17.79 57.86 -14.87
N ALA A 150 18.33 58.40 -13.77
CA ALA A 150 17.89 59.67 -13.23
C ALA A 150 18.67 60.86 -13.92
N CYS A 151 18.24 62.04 -13.62
CA CYS A 151 18.99 63.24 -13.96
C CYS A 151 20.06 63.54 -12.90
N SER A 152 21.14 64.22 -13.28
CA SER A 152 22.18 64.63 -12.35
C SER A 152 22.22 66.15 -12.14
N MET A 153 22.63 66.62 -10.92
CA MET A 153 22.85 68.01 -10.57
C MET A 153 24.24 68.46 -11.02
N ILE A 154 24.33 69.71 -11.45
CA ILE A 154 25.57 70.47 -11.44
C ILE A 154 25.40 71.81 -10.74
N ALA A 155 26.32 72.17 -9.87
CA ALA A 155 26.40 73.48 -9.20
C ALA A 155 25.09 73.87 -8.41
N GLY A 156 24.46 72.90 -7.77
CA GLY A 156 23.28 73.14 -6.95
C GLY A 156 21.96 73.26 -7.69
N THR A 157 21.93 73.08 -9.03
CA THR A 157 20.74 73.12 -9.85
C THR A 157 20.31 71.67 -10.24
N ILE A 158 19.13 71.31 -9.84
CA ILE A 158 18.60 69.96 -10.08
C ILE A 158 18.41 69.73 -11.59
N CYS A 159 18.94 68.65 -12.15
CA CYS A 159 18.70 68.13 -13.50
C CYS A 159 19.09 69.05 -14.69
N THR A 160 19.91 70.05 -14.48
CA THR A 160 20.25 71.00 -15.57
C THR A 160 21.39 70.53 -16.47
N ALA A 161 22.29 69.66 -15.98
CA ALA A 161 23.42 69.26 -16.77
C ALA A 161 23.23 68.03 -17.62
N LYS A 162 22.55 67.04 -17.10
CA LYS A 162 22.22 65.80 -17.79
C LYS A 162 20.82 65.35 -17.47
N PRO A 163 19.92 65.31 -18.44
CA PRO A 163 18.57 64.86 -18.25
C PRO A 163 18.52 63.38 -17.89
N GLY A 164 17.45 62.97 -17.22
CA GLY A 164 17.16 61.55 -16.98
C GLY A 164 16.36 60.92 -18.13
N VAL A 165 16.06 59.65 -18.01
CA VAL A 165 15.28 58.89 -19.02
C VAL A 165 13.88 59.54 -19.25
N PRO A 166 13.53 59.84 -20.50
CA PRO A 166 12.20 60.44 -20.81
C PRO A 166 11.06 59.44 -20.44
N GLY A 167 9.96 60.00 -19.89
CA GLY A 167 8.76 59.22 -19.56
C GLY A 167 9.03 58.05 -18.59
N ALA A 168 10.02 58.21 -17.74
CA ALA A 168 10.34 57.20 -16.71
C ALA A 168 9.14 57.06 -15.75
N TYR A 169 8.77 55.81 -15.41
CA TYR A 169 7.74 55.52 -14.43
C TYR A 169 8.38 55.09 -13.08
N LEU A 170 9.41 54.25 -13.14
CA LEU A 170 10.08 53.78 -11.92
C LEU A 170 11.49 53.30 -12.26
N GLY A 171 12.47 53.45 -11.34
CA GLY A 171 13.83 52.93 -11.47
C GLY A 171 14.33 52.29 -10.18
N ILE A 172 14.98 51.14 -10.33
CA ILE A 172 15.62 50.37 -9.27
C ILE A 172 17.11 50.41 -9.55
N GLY A 173 17.85 51.17 -8.74
CA GLY A 173 19.31 51.27 -8.86
C GLY A 173 20.02 50.21 -8.03
N LEU A 174 21.01 49.55 -8.62
CA LEU A 174 22.04 48.76 -7.96
C LEU A 174 23.23 49.72 -7.76
N ASP A 175 23.20 50.46 -6.63
CA ASP A 175 24.04 51.62 -6.38
C ASP A 175 25.36 51.22 -5.68
N GLU A 176 26.40 51.04 -6.44
CA GLU A 176 27.72 50.66 -5.92
C GLU A 176 28.39 51.79 -5.14
N PHE A 177 28.45 52.97 -5.73
CA PHE A 177 29.13 54.13 -5.18
C PHE A 177 28.36 54.85 -4.08
N GLY A 178 27.00 54.85 -4.18
CA GLY A 178 26.10 55.38 -3.19
C GLY A 178 25.41 56.69 -3.58
N ASN A 179 25.74 57.29 -4.68
CA ASN A 179 25.21 58.60 -5.08
C ASN A 179 23.74 58.53 -5.55
N PHE A 180 23.25 57.37 -5.97
CA PHE A 180 21.83 57.21 -6.40
C PHE A 180 20.85 57.40 -5.24
N SER A 181 21.30 57.25 -3.98
CA SER A 181 20.52 57.54 -2.76
C SER A 181 20.57 59.04 -2.37
N SER A 182 21.43 59.87 -3.00
CA SER A 182 21.65 61.23 -2.55
C SER A 182 20.74 62.26 -3.24
N ASN A 183 20.73 63.49 -2.66
CA ASN A 183 20.09 64.64 -3.24
C ASN A 183 20.76 65.16 -4.53
N GLY A 184 22.00 64.71 -4.85
CA GLY A 184 22.71 65.07 -6.06
C GLY A 184 22.21 64.42 -7.35
N VAL A 185 21.26 63.47 -7.18
CA VAL A 185 20.66 62.70 -8.26
C VAL A 185 19.15 62.80 -8.15
N GLY A 186 18.46 63.18 -9.20
CA GLY A 186 17.01 63.32 -9.20
C GLY A 186 16.49 64.23 -8.09
N ASN A 187 15.47 63.82 -7.34
CA ASN A 187 14.85 64.60 -6.33
C ASN A 187 14.79 63.84 -4.96
N GLY A 188 15.38 64.47 -3.92
CA GLY A 188 15.40 63.93 -2.57
C GLY A 188 16.31 62.71 -2.40
N GLY A 189 16.52 62.36 -1.11
CA GLY A 189 17.30 61.23 -0.66
C GLY A 189 17.96 61.48 0.69
N PRO A 190 18.33 60.43 1.44
CA PRO A 190 18.92 60.52 2.78
C PRO A 190 20.42 60.92 2.77
N GLY A 191 21.06 60.90 1.61
CA GLY A 191 22.51 61.08 1.44
C GLY A 191 23.16 59.93 0.68
N ALA A 192 24.46 60.05 0.39
CA ALA A 192 25.20 59.01 -0.29
C ALA A 192 25.32 57.74 0.58
N ALA A 193 24.87 56.62 0.05
CA ALA A 193 24.88 55.31 0.73
C ALA A 193 25.28 54.20 -0.25
N PRO A 194 26.55 53.71 -0.21
CA PRO A 194 27.05 52.72 -1.15
C PRO A 194 26.41 51.35 -0.91
N ASN A 195 26.48 50.52 -1.98
CA ASN A 195 26.01 49.12 -1.92
C ASN A 195 24.53 48.95 -1.58
N LYS A 196 23.70 49.87 -2.02
CA LYS A 196 22.26 49.83 -1.82
C LYS A 196 21.48 49.43 -3.08
N ILE A 197 20.37 48.78 -2.89
CA ILE A 197 19.30 48.70 -3.88
C ILE A 197 18.33 49.85 -3.58
N VAL A 198 18.20 50.78 -4.52
CA VAL A 198 17.50 52.04 -4.33
C VAL A 198 16.32 52.14 -5.26
N LEU A 199 15.14 52.45 -4.74
CA LEU A 199 13.94 52.75 -5.53
C LEU A 199 13.79 54.26 -5.73
N ARG A 200 13.64 54.69 -7.00
CA ARG A 200 13.23 56.04 -7.37
C ARG A 200 11.97 56.03 -8.22
N GLY A 201 11.08 56.98 -7.98
CA GLY A 201 9.90 57.21 -8.77
C GLY A 201 10.15 57.68 -10.19
N GLY A 202 9.07 57.94 -10.89
CA GLY A 202 9.11 58.39 -12.27
C GLY A 202 9.64 59.81 -12.47
N GLY A 203 9.93 60.13 -13.70
CA GLY A 203 10.41 61.45 -14.12
C GLY A 203 10.44 61.64 -15.63
N ASN A 204 10.70 62.90 -16.07
CA ASN A 204 10.75 63.22 -17.51
C ASN A 204 11.85 64.25 -17.77
N GLY A 205 13.00 63.74 -18.16
CA GLY A 205 14.18 64.57 -18.47
C GLY A 205 14.69 65.33 -17.24
N SER A 206 14.20 66.58 -17.05
CA SER A 206 14.70 67.50 -16.03
C SER A 206 13.93 67.48 -14.72
N THR A 207 12.87 66.69 -14.60
CA THR A 207 11.96 66.67 -13.42
C THR A 207 11.62 65.29 -12.96
N GLY A 208 11.40 65.11 -11.65
CA GLY A 208 10.97 63.86 -11.05
C GLY A 208 12.14 63.05 -10.46
N TYR A 209 12.16 61.73 -10.66
CA TYR A 209 13.12 60.73 -10.15
C TYR A 209 13.26 60.79 -8.63
N ARG A 210 12.14 60.97 -7.95
CA ARG A 210 12.13 61.13 -6.48
C ARG A 210 12.60 59.86 -5.76
N PHE A 211 13.47 60.01 -4.79
CA PHE A 211 13.87 58.92 -3.90
C PHE A 211 12.63 58.40 -3.14
N ALA A 212 12.44 57.09 -3.09
CA ALA A 212 11.34 56.42 -2.43
C ALA A 212 11.80 55.59 -1.22
N THR A 213 12.67 54.64 -1.42
CA THR A 213 13.24 53.77 -0.38
C THR A 213 14.53 53.14 -0.83
N SER A 214 15.24 52.51 0.09
CA SER A 214 16.42 51.68 -0.23
C SER A 214 16.56 50.51 0.73
N ALA A 215 17.27 49.47 0.29
CA ALA A 215 17.66 48.31 1.09
C ALA A 215 19.15 48.03 0.90
N ASP A 216 19.78 47.33 1.82
CA ASP A 216 21.13 46.83 1.65
C ASP A 216 21.20 45.82 0.51
N GLY A 217 22.28 45.85 -0.26
CA GLY A 217 22.56 44.81 -1.22
C GLY A 217 22.81 43.45 -0.56
N PRO A 218 22.57 42.34 -1.24
CA PRO A 218 22.74 41.02 -0.66
C PRO A 218 24.19 40.80 -0.25
N GLY A 219 24.42 40.35 1.00
CA GLY A 219 25.77 40.26 1.57
C GLY A 219 26.46 41.60 1.76
N SER A 220 25.68 42.70 1.93
CA SER A 220 26.14 44.07 2.13
C SER A 220 26.90 44.69 0.97
N THR A 221 26.77 44.16 -0.25
CA THR A 221 27.33 44.72 -1.46
C THR A 221 26.43 44.46 -2.67
N VAL A 222 26.47 45.31 -3.68
CA VAL A 222 25.88 45.08 -5.00
C VAL A 222 26.95 44.80 -6.05
N GLU A 223 28.23 45.03 -5.77
CA GLU A 223 29.33 44.67 -6.66
C GLU A 223 29.55 43.15 -6.69
N THR A 224 29.74 42.58 -7.88
CA THR A 224 29.99 41.14 -8.06
C THR A 224 31.47 40.81 -8.18
N GLY A 225 32.30 41.75 -8.64
CA GLY A 225 33.72 41.61 -8.81
C GLY A 225 34.18 40.78 -10.03
N SER A 226 33.28 39.97 -10.61
CA SER A 226 33.53 39.26 -11.88
C SER A 226 32.22 38.73 -12.46
N ARG A 227 32.20 38.39 -13.76
CA ARG A 227 31.06 37.70 -14.40
C ARG A 227 30.74 36.34 -13.74
N ALA A 228 31.77 35.57 -13.36
CA ALA A 228 31.56 34.26 -12.72
C ALA A 228 30.86 34.34 -11.37
N LYS A 229 30.78 35.54 -10.78
CA LYS A 229 30.06 35.83 -9.54
C LYS A 229 28.78 36.66 -9.78
N TYR A 230 28.21 36.54 -10.98
CA TYR A 230 26.95 37.22 -11.30
C TYR A 230 25.89 37.01 -10.22
N ARG A 231 24.93 37.92 -10.16
CA ARG A 231 23.76 37.81 -9.26
C ARG A 231 22.48 37.86 -10.06
N THR A 232 21.47 37.20 -9.53
CA THR A 232 20.11 37.23 -10.06
C THR A 232 19.29 38.25 -9.31
N VAL A 233 18.55 39.08 -10.04
CA VAL A 233 17.54 39.98 -9.48
C VAL A 233 16.19 39.62 -10.05
N ARG A 234 15.19 39.57 -9.16
CA ARG A 234 13.79 39.46 -9.55
C ARG A 234 13.06 40.71 -9.10
N VAL A 235 12.34 41.31 -10.03
CA VAL A 235 11.46 42.46 -9.79
C VAL A 235 10.05 42.07 -10.08
N THR A 236 9.13 42.28 -9.14
CA THR A 236 7.70 42.16 -9.40
C THR A 236 7.00 43.50 -9.21
N LEU A 237 6.10 43.82 -10.12
CA LEU A 237 5.18 44.97 -10.00
C LEU A 237 3.75 44.41 -10.15
N LEU A 238 2.98 44.38 -9.05
CA LEU A 238 1.69 43.73 -8.97
C LEU A 238 0.55 44.76 -8.86
N PRO A 239 -0.48 44.70 -9.73
CA PRO A 239 -1.67 45.51 -9.52
C PRO A 239 -2.45 44.97 -8.30
N SER A 240 -2.82 45.86 -7.39
CA SER A 240 -3.63 45.55 -6.20
C SER A 240 -4.65 46.66 -5.93
N GLY A 241 -5.83 46.52 -6.48
CA GLY A 241 -6.84 47.57 -6.48
C GLY A 241 -6.37 48.81 -7.22
N THR A 242 -6.24 49.94 -6.49
CA THR A 242 -5.71 51.20 -7.06
C THR A 242 -4.20 51.34 -6.89
N LYS A 243 -3.55 50.37 -6.25
CA LYS A 243 -2.12 50.36 -5.93
C LYS A 243 -1.32 49.55 -6.93
N MET A 244 -0.02 49.87 -7.03
CA MET A 244 0.96 49.07 -7.72
C MET A 244 2.06 48.67 -6.72
N LEU A 245 2.09 47.38 -6.34
CA LEU A 245 3.00 46.86 -5.31
C LEU A 245 4.29 46.34 -5.93
N LEU A 246 5.38 46.93 -5.55
CA LEU A 246 6.73 46.57 -6.01
C LEU A 246 7.43 45.71 -4.97
N SER A 247 7.99 44.58 -5.41
CA SER A 247 8.99 43.88 -4.61
C SER A 247 10.24 43.59 -5.42
N VAL A 248 11.37 43.54 -4.72
CA VAL A 248 12.69 43.24 -5.30
C VAL A 248 13.40 42.19 -4.49
N TRP A 249 13.87 41.16 -5.16
CA TRP A 249 14.69 40.11 -4.59
C TRP A 249 16.07 40.11 -5.28
N SER A 250 17.09 39.70 -4.57
CA SER A 250 18.39 39.35 -5.17
C SER A 250 19.05 38.20 -4.42
N ASP A 251 19.84 37.42 -5.11
CA ASP A 251 20.74 36.44 -4.52
C ASP A 251 22.10 37.09 -4.16
N SER A 252 22.97 36.35 -3.49
CA SER A 252 24.32 36.76 -3.13
C SER A 252 25.39 36.18 -4.07
N GLY A 253 24.99 35.51 -5.13
CA GLY A 253 25.83 34.88 -6.14
C GLY A 253 25.24 33.59 -6.70
N PRO A 254 25.83 33.00 -7.73
CA PRO A 254 25.30 31.84 -8.44
C PRO A 254 24.96 30.68 -7.50
N GLY A 255 23.74 30.12 -7.64
CA GLY A 255 23.27 28.99 -6.87
C GLY A 255 22.80 29.32 -5.45
N THR A 256 22.77 30.59 -5.04
CA THR A 256 22.20 31.00 -3.75
C THR A 256 20.71 31.39 -3.89
N THR A 257 19.98 31.38 -2.78
CA THR A 257 18.53 31.66 -2.75
C THR A 257 18.26 33.16 -2.90
N LEU A 258 17.26 33.53 -3.69
CA LEU A 258 16.75 34.89 -3.77
C LEU A 258 16.16 35.33 -2.40
N THR A 259 16.64 36.46 -1.90
CA THR A 259 16.16 37.11 -0.68
C THR A 259 15.33 38.34 -1.02
N LYS A 260 14.15 38.51 -0.45
CA LYS A 260 13.29 39.66 -0.65
C LYS A 260 13.88 40.87 0.10
N LEU A 261 14.29 41.91 -0.60
CA LEU A 261 15.01 43.07 -0.09
C LEU A 261 14.06 44.28 0.04
N ILE A 262 13.20 44.49 -0.96
CA ILE A 262 12.12 45.47 -0.89
C ILE A 262 10.80 44.66 -0.95
N SER A 263 9.89 44.93 0.00
CA SER A 263 8.63 44.18 0.14
C SER A 263 7.44 45.05 -0.12
N ASP A 264 6.66 44.70 -1.13
CA ASP A 264 5.30 45.21 -1.42
C ASP A 264 5.15 46.72 -1.30
N TYR A 265 6.18 47.44 -1.79
CA TYR A 265 6.20 48.92 -1.75
C TYR A 265 5.17 49.48 -2.73
N ASP A 266 4.22 50.29 -2.26
CA ASP A 266 3.21 50.93 -3.09
C ASP A 266 3.86 52.10 -3.88
N VAL A 267 4.20 51.87 -5.15
CA VAL A 267 4.86 52.88 -6.00
C VAL A 267 3.94 54.08 -6.30
N THR A 268 2.61 53.92 -6.20
CA THR A 268 1.65 54.99 -6.39
C THR A 268 1.68 55.99 -5.23
N SER A 269 2.23 55.63 -4.09
CA SER A 269 2.38 56.49 -2.90
C SER A 269 3.61 57.44 -2.98
N ILE A 270 4.49 57.29 -3.98
CA ILE A 270 5.67 58.12 -4.13
C ILE A 270 5.18 59.56 -4.42
N ALA A 271 5.66 60.55 -3.65
CA ALA A 271 5.24 61.93 -3.83
C ALA A 271 5.56 62.42 -5.24
N SER A 272 4.58 63.01 -5.94
CA SER A 272 4.69 63.48 -7.32
C SER A 272 4.95 62.35 -8.35
N GLN A 273 4.56 61.10 -8.03
CA GLN A 273 4.59 60.01 -8.98
C GLN A 273 3.67 60.32 -10.18
N PRO A 274 4.15 60.16 -11.44
CA PRO A 274 3.26 60.26 -12.59
C PRO A 274 2.17 59.21 -12.53
N ALA A 275 1.02 59.51 -13.14
CA ALA A 275 -0.02 58.49 -13.30
C ALA A 275 0.53 57.26 -14.03
N LEU A 276 0.00 56.06 -13.66
CA LEU A 276 0.43 54.84 -14.32
C LEU A 276 0.12 54.91 -15.82
N PRO A 277 1.13 54.83 -16.70
CA PRO A 277 0.88 54.81 -18.15
C PRO A 277 0.09 53.56 -18.53
N SER A 278 -0.71 53.63 -19.60
CA SER A 278 -1.50 52.48 -20.09
C SER A 278 -0.61 51.31 -20.54
N THR A 279 0.60 51.60 -21.00
CA THR A 279 1.62 50.62 -21.39
C THR A 279 2.96 50.99 -20.84
N LEU A 280 3.79 49.97 -20.60
CA LEU A 280 5.15 50.10 -20.07
C LEU A 280 6.16 49.39 -20.98
N LYS A 281 7.42 49.90 -20.98
CA LYS A 281 8.61 49.22 -21.53
C LYS A 281 9.60 48.98 -20.42
N VAL A 282 10.34 47.85 -20.55
CA VAL A 282 11.45 47.47 -19.64
C VAL A 282 12.75 48.02 -20.18
N GLY A 283 13.57 48.61 -19.32
CA GLY A 283 14.91 49.04 -19.66
C GLY A 283 15.94 48.78 -18.58
N PHE A 284 17.18 48.77 -18.99
CA PHE A 284 18.36 48.72 -18.14
C PHE A 284 19.29 49.83 -18.50
N ALA A 285 19.92 50.47 -17.54
CA ALA A 285 20.93 51.46 -17.79
C ALA A 285 22.06 51.35 -16.77
N ALA A 286 23.20 51.94 -17.09
CA ALA A 286 24.32 52.08 -16.17
C ALA A 286 25.01 53.42 -16.37
N GLY A 287 25.73 53.87 -15.34
CA GLY A 287 26.55 55.08 -15.39
C GLY A 287 27.89 54.88 -14.73
N THR A 288 28.92 55.56 -15.23
CA THR A 288 30.22 55.72 -14.55
C THR A 288 30.52 57.21 -14.40
N GLY A 289 31.13 57.59 -13.28
CA GLY A 289 31.64 58.90 -12.99
C GLY A 289 33.18 58.92 -12.99
N SER A 290 33.81 59.40 -11.88
CA SER A 290 35.21 59.22 -11.62
C SER A 290 35.53 57.78 -11.16
N ALA A 291 34.65 57.16 -10.44
CA ALA A 291 34.66 55.73 -10.19
C ALA A 291 34.13 54.98 -11.42
N THR A 292 34.66 53.79 -11.70
CA THR A 292 34.26 53.03 -12.87
C THR A 292 34.06 51.55 -12.54
N ASN A 293 33.18 50.91 -13.28
CA ASN A 293 33.05 49.44 -13.41
C ASN A 293 32.51 49.09 -14.80
N ILE A 294 32.76 47.86 -15.25
CA ILE A 294 32.00 47.25 -16.31
C ILE A 294 30.65 46.86 -15.71
N HIS A 295 29.54 47.26 -16.36
CA HIS A 295 28.18 46.88 -15.95
C HIS A 295 27.53 46.08 -17.07
N GLU A 296 27.09 44.86 -16.76
CA GLU A 296 26.50 43.93 -17.72
C GLU A 296 25.24 43.27 -17.17
N ILE A 297 24.28 42.94 -18.07
CA ILE A 297 23.09 42.16 -17.81
C ILE A 297 23.06 40.93 -18.72
N GLY A 298 22.43 39.85 -18.25
CA GLY A 298 22.20 38.62 -18.99
C GLY A 298 20.89 37.92 -18.57
N ASP A 299 20.51 36.88 -19.27
CA ASP A 299 19.39 35.97 -18.94
C ASP A 299 18.09 36.69 -18.54
N LEU A 300 17.65 37.66 -19.32
CA LEU A 300 16.41 38.38 -19.02
C LEU A 300 15.18 37.53 -19.35
N LYS A 301 14.30 37.30 -18.32
CA LYS A 301 13.00 36.67 -18.44
C LYS A 301 11.94 37.64 -17.95
N ILE A 302 10.84 37.76 -18.71
CA ILE A 302 9.70 38.60 -18.32
C ILE A 302 8.41 37.83 -18.51
N ASN A 303 7.61 37.69 -17.44
CA ASN A 303 6.34 37.00 -17.41
C ASN A 303 5.23 37.86 -16.79
N VAL A 304 3.98 37.45 -17.04
CA VAL A 304 2.83 38.01 -16.35
C VAL A 304 2.69 37.36 -14.96
N PRO A 305 2.57 38.16 -13.89
CA PRO A 305 2.36 37.62 -12.54
C PRO A 305 0.98 36.98 -12.41
N VAL A 306 0.93 35.84 -11.74
CA VAL A 306 -0.28 35.16 -11.30
C VAL A 306 -0.12 34.66 -9.87
N ASP A 307 -1.18 34.21 -9.24
CA ASP A 307 -1.20 33.60 -7.91
C ASP A 307 -2.26 32.51 -7.92
N LEU A 308 -1.80 31.26 -8.14
CA LEU A 308 -2.61 30.07 -8.16
C LEU A 308 -2.55 29.38 -6.82
N THR A 309 -3.66 28.99 -6.28
CA THR A 309 -3.73 28.26 -5.01
C THR A 309 -4.39 26.92 -5.20
N ILE A 310 -3.96 25.91 -4.45
CA ILE A 310 -4.58 24.59 -4.42
C ILE A 310 -4.91 24.17 -3.01
N GLY A 311 -6.13 23.68 -2.81
CA GLY A 311 -6.56 23.05 -1.55
C GLY A 311 -6.92 21.60 -1.76
N LYS A 312 -6.70 20.74 -0.71
CA LYS A 312 -7.03 19.33 -0.77
C LYS A 312 -7.60 18.82 0.55
N SER A 313 -8.72 18.09 0.45
CA SER A 313 -9.35 17.41 1.59
C SER A 313 -9.68 15.96 1.26
N VAL A 314 -10.05 15.19 2.28
CA VAL A 314 -10.52 13.81 2.18
C VAL A 314 -11.79 13.65 3.01
N ASP A 315 -12.73 12.81 2.56
CA ASP A 315 -14.04 12.60 3.16
C ASP A 315 -14.02 11.73 4.43
N THR A 316 -12.94 10.97 4.65
CA THR A 316 -12.82 10.03 5.78
C THR A 316 -11.42 9.97 6.36
N SER A 317 -11.33 9.81 7.69
CA SER A 317 -10.07 9.58 8.40
C SER A 317 -9.71 8.10 8.52
N SER A 318 -10.65 7.18 8.22
CA SER A 318 -10.42 5.72 8.29
C SER A 318 -11.33 4.97 7.33
N VAL A 319 -10.81 3.91 6.70
CA VAL A 319 -11.54 3.02 5.81
C VAL A 319 -11.03 1.58 5.99
N PRO A 320 -11.89 0.55 5.94
CA PRO A 320 -11.43 -0.83 5.97
C PRO A 320 -10.71 -1.20 4.67
N ALA A 321 -9.67 -2.03 4.78
CA ALA A 321 -8.92 -2.55 3.64
C ALA A 321 -9.83 -3.24 2.62
N GLY A 322 -9.64 -2.94 1.33
CA GLY A 322 -10.52 -3.40 0.24
C GLY A 322 -11.99 -2.97 0.37
N GLY A 323 -12.27 -2.06 1.31
CA GLY A 323 -13.61 -1.57 1.62
C GLY A 323 -14.05 -0.42 0.73
N GLY A 324 -14.94 0.44 1.26
CA GLY A 324 -15.60 1.51 0.52
C GLY A 324 -14.70 2.55 -0.13
N PRO A 325 -15.28 3.44 -0.92
CA PRO A 325 -14.53 4.46 -1.63
C PRO A 325 -13.89 5.48 -0.67
N VAL A 326 -12.72 5.97 -1.06
CA VAL A 326 -12.08 7.16 -0.49
C VAL A 326 -12.25 8.28 -1.50
N THR A 327 -12.78 9.43 -1.04
CA THR A 327 -13.03 10.57 -1.92
C THR A 327 -12.15 11.75 -1.51
N TYR A 328 -11.33 12.23 -2.44
CA TYR A 328 -10.58 13.47 -2.30
C TYR A 328 -11.30 14.60 -3.03
N THR A 329 -11.28 15.79 -2.44
CA THR A 329 -11.71 17.03 -3.08
C THR A 329 -10.48 17.92 -3.25
N VAL A 330 -10.22 18.35 -4.49
CA VAL A 330 -9.13 19.26 -4.86
C VAL A 330 -9.74 20.51 -5.46
N THR A 331 -9.47 21.67 -4.85
CA THR A 331 -9.94 22.97 -5.34
C THR A 331 -8.73 23.79 -5.79
N VAL A 332 -8.78 24.28 -7.01
CA VAL A 332 -7.77 25.17 -7.59
C VAL A 332 -8.40 26.52 -7.85
N SER A 333 -7.74 27.60 -7.45
CA SER A 333 -8.22 28.96 -7.64
C SER A 333 -7.11 29.91 -8.07
N ASN A 334 -7.51 31.02 -8.69
CA ASN A 334 -6.65 32.10 -9.11
C ASN A 334 -6.98 33.38 -8.33
N SER A 335 -6.13 33.76 -7.38
CA SER A 335 -6.31 34.97 -6.56
C SER A 335 -5.74 36.23 -7.19
N SER A 336 -5.01 36.10 -8.31
CA SER A 336 -4.34 37.20 -8.99
C SER A 336 -5.31 38.09 -9.81
N ALA A 337 -4.78 39.21 -10.28
CA ALA A 337 -5.50 40.13 -11.15
C ALA A 337 -5.59 39.66 -12.61
N ASN A 338 -4.78 38.69 -13.00
CA ASN A 338 -4.63 38.22 -14.38
C ASN A 338 -5.34 36.88 -14.61
N ASP A 339 -5.92 36.70 -15.78
CA ASP A 339 -6.46 35.38 -16.18
C ASP A 339 -5.31 34.41 -16.47
N VAL A 340 -5.57 33.13 -16.20
CA VAL A 340 -4.68 32.01 -16.48
C VAL A 340 -5.41 31.02 -17.37
N ALA A 341 -4.85 30.71 -18.52
CA ALA A 341 -5.30 29.64 -19.39
C ALA A 341 -4.29 28.47 -19.33
N GLY A 342 -4.78 27.27 -19.15
CA GLY A 342 -3.94 26.07 -19.15
C GLY A 342 -3.13 25.84 -17.88
N ALA A 343 -3.61 26.27 -16.69
CA ALA A 343 -3.00 25.89 -15.41
C ALA A 343 -2.99 24.37 -15.26
N LEU A 344 -1.83 23.75 -15.11
CA LEU A 344 -1.67 22.31 -15.04
C LEU A 344 -1.95 21.80 -13.63
N VAL A 345 -2.94 20.89 -13.49
CA VAL A 345 -3.36 20.30 -12.21
C VAL A 345 -2.98 18.83 -12.20
N ARG A 346 -2.20 18.42 -11.22
CA ARG A 346 -1.72 17.04 -11.05
C ARG A 346 -2.01 16.49 -9.67
N ASP A 347 -2.48 15.21 -9.66
CA ASP A 347 -2.70 14.44 -8.45
C ASP A 347 -2.44 12.95 -8.76
N PRO A 348 -1.32 12.36 -8.31
CA PRO A 348 -0.94 11.00 -8.68
C PRO A 348 -1.76 9.90 -8.01
N LEU A 349 -2.54 10.18 -6.96
CA LEU A 349 -3.42 9.24 -6.23
C LEU A 349 -2.78 7.88 -5.88
N PRO A 350 -1.64 7.85 -5.21
CA PRO A 350 -0.96 6.60 -4.90
C PRO A 350 -1.78 5.74 -3.95
N GLY A 351 -1.78 4.42 -4.20
CA GLY A 351 -2.38 3.42 -3.31
C GLY A 351 -3.88 3.20 -3.45
N LEU A 352 -4.61 3.97 -4.27
CA LEU A 352 -6.00 3.69 -4.60
C LEU A 352 -6.12 2.87 -5.89
N THR A 353 -7.18 2.07 -5.98
CA THR A 353 -7.55 1.31 -7.19
C THR A 353 -8.90 1.77 -7.73
N GLY A 354 -9.15 1.53 -9.03
CA GLY A 354 -10.42 1.91 -9.66
C GLY A 354 -10.71 3.41 -9.64
N VAL A 355 -9.67 4.25 -9.70
CA VAL A 355 -9.78 5.70 -9.58
C VAL A 355 -10.58 6.29 -10.73
N SER A 356 -11.52 7.18 -10.38
CA SER A 356 -12.23 8.06 -11.30
C SER A 356 -12.32 9.47 -10.71
N TRP A 357 -12.43 10.48 -11.57
CA TRP A 357 -12.59 11.86 -11.12
C TRP A 357 -13.54 12.64 -12.00
N LYS A 358 -14.12 13.70 -11.45
CA LYS A 358 -14.97 14.67 -12.12
C LYS A 358 -14.51 16.07 -11.76
N CYS A 359 -14.63 16.99 -12.72
CA CYS A 359 -14.39 18.41 -12.53
C CYS A 359 -15.71 19.18 -12.51
N ALA A 360 -15.84 20.10 -11.57
CA ALA A 360 -16.91 21.09 -11.53
C ALA A 360 -16.30 22.49 -11.64
N ALA A 361 -16.74 23.26 -12.62
CA ALA A 361 -16.35 24.65 -12.80
C ALA A 361 -17.02 25.54 -11.74
N GLY A 362 -16.21 26.31 -11.00
CA GLY A 362 -16.69 27.42 -10.19
C GLY A 362 -16.87 28.70 -11.01
N THR A 363 -17.19 29.82 -10.36
CA THR A 363 -17.30 31.12 -11.03
C THR A 363 -15.95 31.45 -11.69
N GLY A 364 -15.97 31.80 -12.96
CA GLY A 364 -14.78 32.18 -13.72
C GLY A 364 -13.77 31.03 -13.96
N GLY A 365 -14.12 29.79 -13.64
CA GLY A 365 -13.29 28.62 -13.92
C GLY A 365 -13.83 27.84 -15.11
N THR A 366 -12.96 27.16 -15.83
CA THR A 366 -13.26 26.17 -16.89
C THR A 366 -12.40 24.96 -16.73
N CYS A 367 -13.00 23.76 -16.70
CA CYS A 367 -12.30 22.50 -16.67
C CYS A 367 -11.72 22.16 -18.04
N GLY A 368 -10.45 21.83 -18.15
CA GLY A 368 -9.87 21.34 -19.40
C GLY A 368 -10.45 19.98 -19.79
N GLN A 369 -10.76 19.15 -18.80
CA GLN A 369 -11.51 17.90 -18.95
C GLN A 369 -12.59 17.81 -17.87
N ALA A 370 -13.79 17.35 -18.25
CA ALA A 370 -14.92 17.24 -17.32
C ALA A 370 -14.81 16.04 -16.38
N SER A 371 -14.12 14.98 -16.79
CA SER A 371 -13.92 13.75 -16.01
C SER A 371 -12.77 12.91 -16.59
N GLY A 372 -12.32 11.94 -15.81
CA GLY A 372 -11.35 10.96 -16.23
C GLY A 372 -11.34 9.72 -15.34
N SER A 373 -10.55 8.70 -15.73
CA SER A 373 -10.35 7.47 -14.99
C SER A 373 -8.89 7.00 -15.16
N GLY A 374 -8.46 6.12 -14.25
CA GLY A 374 -7.08 5.63 -14.28
C GLY A 374 -6.20 6.21 -13.20
N GLY A 375 -5.36 5.90 -12.55
CA GLY A 375 -4.54 6.17 -11.38
C GLY A 375 -4.10 7.60 -11.06
N ALA A 376 -4.41 8.62 -11.87
CA ALA A 376 -4.00 10.00 -11.63
C ALA A 376 -4.96 11.03 -12.22
N LEU A 377 -4.98 12.21 -11.63
CA LEU A 377 -5.46 13.42 -12.25
C LEU A 377 -4.25 14.10 -12.94
N ASP A 378 -4.33 14.33 -14.23
CA ASP A 378 -3.37 15.13 -15.01
C ASP A 378 -4.18 15.86 -16.09
N THR A 379 -4.49 17.12 -15.84
CA THR A 379 -5.37 17.93 -16.69
C THR A 379 -5.02 19.40 -16.53
N THR A 380 -5.68 20.25 -17.34
CA THR A 380 -5.55 21.70 -17.24
C THR A 380 -6.83 22.34 -16.75
N ALA A 381 -6.72 23.59 -16.31
CA ALA A 381 -7.84 24.45 -15.99
C ALA A 381 -7.59 25.86 -16.51
N ASP A 382 -8.64 26.53 -17.04
CA ASP A 382 -8.59 27.95 -17.30
C ASP A 382 -9.29 28.70 -16.16
N LEU A 383 -8.57 29.67 -15.58
CA LEU A 383 -9.00 30.38 -14.38
C LEU A 383 -8.95 31.89 -14.64
N LYS A 384 -10.08 32.49 -14.75
CA LYS A 384 -10.16 33.96 -14.76
C LYS A 384 -9.78 34.51 -13.39
N ARG A 385 -9.55 35.79 -13.30
CA ARG A 385 -9.40 36.50 -12.03
C ARG A 385 -10.50 36.11 -11.05
N GLY A 386 -10.11 35.59 -9.87
CA GLY A 386 -11.04 35.07 -8.85
C GLY A 386 -11.75 33.77 -9.23
N GLY A 387 -11.35 33.14 -10.33
CA GLY A 387 -11.93 31.89 -10.81
C GLY A 387 -11.45 30.65 -10.06
N SER A 388 -12.29 29.60 -10.09
CA SER A 388 -11.93 28.32 -9.45
C SER A 388 -12.53 27.12 -10.18
N VAL A 389 -11.89 25.97 -9.99
CA VAL A 389 -12.42 24.65 -10.35
C VAL A 389 -12.25 23.68 -9.19
N THR A 390 -13.15 22.70 -9.11
CA THR A 390 -13.10 21.67 -8.06
C THR A 390 -13.13 20.29 -8.71
N TYR A 391 -12.16 19.46 -8.35
CA TYR A 391 -12.08 18.05 -8.74
C TYR A 391 -12.51 17.17 -7.58
N THR A 392 -13.41 16.23 -7.84
CA THR A 392 -13.79 15.15 -6.91
C THR A 392 -13.21 13.85 -7.45
N LEU A 393 -12.30 13.25 -6.70
CA LEU A 393 -11.57 12.05 -7.08
C LEU A 393 -11.96 10.91 -6.14
N THR A 394 -12.42 9.78 -6.69
CA THR A 394 -12.88 8.64 -5.90
C THR A 394 -12.13 7.38 -6.33
N GLY A 395 -11.71 6.58 -5.36
CA GLY A 395 -11.06 5.29 -5.59
C GLY A 395 -11.27 4.35 -4.42
N THR A 396 -10.97 3.07 -4.60
CA THR A 396 -11.08 2.04 -3.56
C THR A 396 -9.77 1.91 -2.80
N ALA A 397 -9.87 1.81 -1.47
CA ALA A 397 -8.73 1.58 -0.58
C ALA A 397 -8.02 0.24 -0.89
N PRO A 398 -6.69 0.14 -0.69
CA PRO A 398 -5.93 -1.09 -0.92
C PRO A 398 -6.37 -2.22 0.03
N GLY A 399 -6.08 -3.48 -0.37
CA GLY A 399 -6.42 -4.68 0.41
C GLY A 399 -5.57 -4.89 1.66
N GLN A 400 -4.47 -4.17 1.81
CA GLN A 400 -3.59 -4.27 2.97
C GLN A 400 -3.65 -3.00 3.83
N PRO A 401 -3.48 -3.10 5.16
CA PRO A 401 -3.46 -1.95 6.04
C PRO A 401 -2.30 -1.01 5.73
N THR A 402 -2.61 0.29 5.64
CA THR A 402 -1.63 1.35 5.38
C THR A 402 -2.20 2.71 5.80
N THR A 403 -1.40 3.76 5.67
CA THR A 403 -1.85 5.14 5.83
C THR A 403 -1.79 5.84 4.48
N LEU A 404 -2.93 6.30 3.99
CA LEU A 404 -3.01 7.06 2.76
C LEU A 404 -2.78 8.54 3.05
N ARG A 405 -1.87 9.16 2.29
CA ARG A 405 -1.69 10.60 2.16
C ARG A 405 -1.55 10.91 0.69
N ASN A 406 -2.24 11.93 0.24
CA ASN A 406 -2.27 12.27 -1.17
C ASN A 406 -1.98 13.76 -1.36
N THR A 407 -1.10 14.08 -2.33
CA THR A 407 -0.62 15.43 -2.60
C THR A 407 -0.97 15.81 -4.03
N ALA A 408 -1.64 16.96 -4.18
CA ALA A 408 -1.95 17.56 -5.46
C ALA A 408 -1.11 18.83 -5.67
N THR A 409 -0.84 19.16 -6.92
CA THR A 409 -0.11 20.36 -7.33
C THR A 409 -0.83 21.10 -8.44
N VAL A 410 -0.68 22.42 -8.45
CA VAL A 410 -1.01 23.27 -9.59
C VAL A 410 0.25 23.95 -10.10
N THR A 411 0.38 24.12 -11.42
CA THR A 411 1.54 24.79 -12.05
C THR A 411 1.02 25.80 -13.08
N ALA A 412 1.50 27.02 -12.98
CA ALA A 412 1.23 28.07 -13.97
C ALA A 412 1.84 27.72 -15.34
N PRO A 413 1.22 28.12 -16.46
CA PRO A 413 1.82 27.95 -17.78
C PRO A 413 3.07 28.80 -17.95
N ALA A 414 3.88 28.52 -18.97
CA ALA A 414 5.21 29.10 -19.15
C ALA A 414 5.24 30.63 -19.29
N ASP A 415 4.17 31.23 -19.79
CA ASP A 415 4.02 32.69 -19.97
C ASP A 415 3.55 33.42 -18.70
N ARG A 416 3.36 32.68 -17.62
CA ARG A 416 2.94 33.17 -16.31
C ARG A 416 3.95 32.78 -15.25
N THR A 417 4.10 33.64 -14.26
CA THR A 417 4.92 33.31 -13.07
C THR A 417 4.02 33.40 -11.84
N ASP A 418 3.93 32.31 -11.11
CA ASP A 418 3.26 32.30 -9.83
C ASP A 418 4.10 33.03 -8.78
N THR A 419 3.49 34.03 -8.14
CA THR A 419 4.18 34.91 -7.20
C THR A 419 4.25 34.34 -5.77
N ASN A 420 3.46 33.29 -5.51
CA ASN A 420 3.44 32.58 -4.22
C ASN A 420 3.43 31.05 -4.43
N PRO A 421 4.49 30.44 -4.95
CA PRO A 421 4.52 29.00 -5.26
C PRO A 421 4.41 28.10 -4.02
N ALA A 422 4.39 28.65 -2.80
CA ALA A 422 4.26 27.88 -1.58
C ALA A 422 2.88 27.26 -1.39
N ASP A 423 1.82 27.83 -1.96
CA ASP A 423 0.44 27.35 -1.90
C ASP A 423 -0.01 26.60 -3.17
N ASN A 424 0.94 26.32 -4.07
CA ASN A 424 0.75 25.50 -5.26
C ASN A 424 0.76 23.98 -4.99
N THR A 425 0.90 23.58 -3.74
CA THR A 425 0.92 22.17 -3.31
C THR A 425 0.04 21.98 -2.09
N ALA A 426 -0.84 20.99 -2.14
CA ALA A 426 -1.71 20.63 -1.03
C ALA A 426 -1.71 19.12 -0.78
N THR A 427 -1.54 18.73 0.49
CA THR A 427 -1.58 17.35 0.94
C THR A 427 -2.80 17.12 1.81
N SER A 428 -3.54 16.03 1.56
CA SER A 428 -4.71 15.67 2.36
C SER A 428 -4.33 15.30 3.80
N PRO A 429 -5.26 15.40 4.76
CA PRO A 429 -5.17 14.67 6.00
C PRO A 429 -4.91 13.17 5.76
N ALA A 430 -4.37 12.49 6.79
CA ALA A 430 -4.14 11.05 6.72
C ALA A 430 -5.45 10.27 6.79
N THR A 431 -5.59 9.22 5.96
CA THR A 431 -6.65 8.22 6.06
C THR A 431 -6.03 6.88 6.42
N ALA A 432 -6.43 6.30 7.56
CA ALA A 432 -5.98 5.00 8.00
C ALA A 432 -6.75 3.89 7.25
N VAL A 433 -6.04 3.00 6.57
CA VAL A 433 -6.61 1.75 6.03
C VAL A 433 -6.45 0.68 7.09
N THR A 434 -7.58 0.21 7.67
CA THR A 434 -7.59 -0.77 8.75
C THR A 434 -7.67 -2.19 8.21
N ALA A 435 -6.96 -3.13 8.84
CA ALA A 435 -6.97 -4.53 8.44
C ALA A 435 -8.38 -5.13 8.50
N ARG A 436 -8.72 -6.00 7.53
CA ARG A 436 -9.98 -6.75 7.46
C ARG A 436 -9.71 -8.10 6.79
N ALA A 437 -10.06 -9.20 7.44
CA ALA A 437 -9.87 -10.54 6.92
C ALA A 437 -11.13 -11.39 7.10
N ASP A 438 -11.64 -11.98 6.03
CA ASP A 438 -12.75 -12.93 6.01
C ASP A 438 -12.16 -14.34 6.09
N VAL A 439 -12.20 -14.95 7.29
CA VAL A 439 -11.67 -16.30 7.52
C VAL A 439 -12.83 -17.28 7.66
N SER A 440 -12.92 -18.22 6.75
CA SER A 440 -13.96 -19.25 6.78
C SER A 440 -13.41 -20.60 7.23
N ALA A 441 -14.22 -21.37 7.93
CA ALA A 441 -13.94 -22.74 8.35
C ALA A 441 -14.63 -23.76 7.45
N THR A 442 -13.91 -24.84 7.10
CA THR A 442 -14.51 -26.06 6.60
C THR A 442 -14.05 -27.24 7.44
N LYS A 443 -14.89 -28.26 7.55
CA LYS A 443 -14.58 -29.51 8.24
C LYS A 443 -14.99 -30.67 7.36
N GLU A 444 -14.16 -31.69 7.30
CA GLU A 444 -14.47 -32.93 6.59
C GLU A 444 -14.02 -34.14 7.41
N ALA A 445 -14.71 -35.24 7.25
CA ALA A 445 -14.34 -36.52 7.84
C ALA A 445 -13.54 -37.33 6.81
N LEU A 446 -12.32 -37.73 7.17
CA LEU A 446 -11.42 -38.47 6.31
C LEU A 446 -11.46 -39.95 6.60
N GLY A 447 -11.61 -40.78 5.59
CA GLY A 447 -11.62 -42.22 5.64
C GLY A 447 -12.39 -42.85 4.48
N THR A 448 -12.18 -44.14 4.27
CA THR A 448 -12.87 -44.92 3.24
C THR A 448 -13.90 -45.86 3.88
N GLY A 449 -15.18 -45.64 3.62
CA GLY A 449 -16.26 -46.46 4.07
C GLY A 449 -16.80 -46.13 5.46
N PRO A 450 -17.90 -46.78 5.85
CA PRO A 450 -18.62 -46.48 7.07
C PRO A 450 -17.86 -46.86 8.35
N VAL A 451 -18.13 -46.14 9.42
CA VAL A 451 -17.52 -46.30 10.74
C VAL A 451 -18.43 -47.13 11.66
N PHE A 452 -17.85 -48.08 12.36
CA PHE A 452 -18.56 -48.85 13.43
C PHE A 452 -18.01 -48.48 14.81
N ALA A 453 -18.77 -48.78 15.84
CA ALA A 453 -18.41 -48.50 17.22
C ALA A 453 -17.00 -49.02 17.56
N GLY A 454 -16.17 -48.19 18.20
CA GLY A 454 -14.79 -48.45 18.55
C GLY A 454 -13.75 -48.14 17.47
N ARG A 455 -14.18 -47.83 16.24
CA ARG A 455 -13.25 -47.43 15.15
C ARG A 455 -12.77 -46.01 15.31
N GLU A 456 -11.55 -45.78 14.81
CA GLU A 456 -10.92 -44.46 14.71
C GLU A 456 -11.02 -43.93 13.30
N PHE A 457 -11.14 -42.61 13.18
CA PHE A 457 -11.14 -41.87 11.91
C PHE A 457 -10.57 -40.46 12.12
N TYR A 458 -10.37 -39.71 11.07
CA TYR A 458 -9.86 -38.35 11.14
C TYR A 458 -10.94 -37.35 10.75
N TYR A 459 -10.90 -36.20 11.42
CA TYR A 459 -11.47 -34.96 10.91
C TYR A 459 -10.33 -34.06 10.45
N GLN A 460 -10.51 -33.39 9.32
CA GLN A 460 -9.69 -32.28 8.87
C GLN A 460 -10.49 -30.99 9.02
N ILE A 461 -9.89 -29.99 9.67
CA ILE A 461 -10.41 -28.65 9.84
C ILE A 461 -9.54 -27.74 9.00
N THR A 462 -10.13 -27.00 8.07
CA THR A 462 -9.40 -26.07 7.20
C THR A 462 -9.91 -24.66 7.44
N ALA A 463 -8.99 -23.72 7.67
CA ALA A 463 -9.23 -22.29 7.73
C ALA A 463 -8.75 -21.66 6.43
N THR A 464 -9.61 -20.92 5.73
CA THR A 464 -9.30 -20.21 4.50
C THR A 464 -9.47 -18.70 4.71
N ASN A 465 -8.42 -17.91 4.53
CA ASN A 465 -8.52 -16.45 4.54
C ASN A 465 -8.91 -15.94 3.15
N ARG A 466 -10.12 -15.45 2.99
CA ARG A 466 -10.63 -14.87 1.73
C ARG A 466 -10.22 -13.40 1.53
N GLY A 467 -9.47 -12.84 2.49
CA GLY A 467 -8.94 -11.49 2.40
C GLY A 467 -9.93 -10.40 2.80
N PRO A 468 -9.67 -9.16 2.44
CA PRO A 468 -8.55 -8.68 1.61
C PRO A 468 -7.19 -8.60 2.31
N SER A 469 -7.15 -8.57 3.66
CA SER A 469 -5.89 -8.46 4.41
C SER A 469 -5.39 -9.81 4.91
N ASP A 470 -4.12 -9.89 5.21
CA ASP A 470 -3.52 -10.97 5.97
C ASP A 470 -4.07 -10.97 7.40
N THR A 471 -4.10 -12.13 8.03
CA THR A 471 -4.47 -12.27 9.44
C THR A 471 -3.43 -13.05 10.23
N THR A 472 -3.50 -12.98 11.55
CA THR A 472 -2.55 -13.61 12.47
C THR A 472 -3.28 -14.40 13.55
N ALA A 473 -2.55 -15.22 14.26
CA ALA A 473 -3.04 -16.02 15.38
C ALA A 473 -4.28 -16.88 15.00
N VAL A 474 -4.24 -17.54 13.84
CA VAL A 474 -5.33 -18.40 13.35
C VAL A 474 -5.28 -19.74 14.06
N ASP A 475 -6.24 -20.03 14.91
CA ASP A 475 -6.40 -21.30 15.61
C ASP A 475 -7.75 -21.97 15.29
N ALA A 476 -7.94 -23.22 15.74
CA ALA A 476 -9.21 -23.91 15.63
C ALA A 476 -9.63 -24.54 16.97
N VAL A 477 -10.91 -24.51 17.25
CA VAL A 477 -11.53 -25.15 18.39
C VAL A 477 -12.65 -26.08 17.88
N ASP A 478 -12.64 -27.30 18.38
CA ASP A 478 -13.58 -28.36 18.03
C ASP A 478 -14.15 -28.97 19.30
N VAL A 479 -15.46 -28.86 19.50
CA VAL A 479 -16.13 -29.49 20.63
C VAL A 479 -16.74 -30.82 20.17
N LEU A 480 -16.04 -31.92 20.45
CA LEU A 480 -16.45 -33.25 20.03
C LEU A 480 -17.79 -33.63 20.64
N PRO A 481 -18.70 -34.27 19.88
CA PRO A 481 -19.86 -34.94 20.41
C PRO A 481 -19.50 -35.96 21.50
N GLY A 482 -20.41 -36.17 22.50
CA GLY A 482 -20.15 -37.05 23.66
C GLY A 482 -19.63 -38.45 23.32
N PRO A 483 -20.17 -39.14 22.28
CA PRO A 483 -19.70 -40.46 21.89
C PRO A 483 -18.32 -40.48 21.19
N LEU A 484 -17.73 -39.35 20.86
CA LEU A 484 -16.40 -39.29 20.25
C LEU A 484 -15.33 -38.95 21.28
N THR A 485 -14.20 -39.64 21.22
CA THR A 485 -13.03 -39.37 22.08
C THR A 485 -11.86 -38.97 21.22
N PHE A 486 -11.15 -37.90 21.60
CA PHE A 486 -9.89 -37.49 20.96
C PHE A 486 -8.81 -38.54 21.22
N VAL A 487 -8.08 -38.93 20.19
CA VAL A 487 -6.99 -39.91 20.26
C VAL A 487 -5.62 -39.23 20.09
N SER A 488 -5.46 -38.47 19.01
CA SER A 488 -4.20 -37.80 18.68
C SER A 488 -4.38 -36.77 17.58
N SER A 489 -3.35 -35.94 17.34
CA SER A 489 -3.30 -35.01 16.21
C SER A 489 -1.89 -34.95 15.66
N PRO A 490 -1.65 -35.10 14.36
CA PRO A 490 -0.38 -34.82 13.72
C PRO A 490 -0.07 -33.32 13.61
N ALA A 491 -1.05 -32.46 13.94
CA ALA A 491 -0.94 -31.01 13.90
C ALA A 491 -0.87 -30.39 15.30
N ASP A 492 -0.47 -31.18 16.32
CA ASP A 492 -0.26 -30.78 17.72
C ASP A 492 -1.52 -30.21 18.41
N CYS A 493 -2.71 -30.58 17.94
CA CYS A 493 -3.94 -30.28 18.66
C CYS A 493 -4.01 -31.09 19.97
N THR A 494 -4.53 -30.48 21.03
CA THR A 494 -4.70 -31.10 22.37
C THR A 494 -6.15 -31.06 22.78
N ALA A 495 -6.55 -31.98 23.66
CA ALA A 495 -7.91 -32.06 24.18
C ALA A 495 -7.98 -31.86 25.69
N THR A 496 -8.99 -31.15 26.16
CA THR A 496 -9.40 -31.04 27.54
C THR A 496 -10.89 -31.41 27.61
N GLY A 497 -11.18 -32.63 28.11
CA GLY A 497 -12.51 -33.19 27.97
C GLY A 497 -12.90 -33.35 26.50
N GLN A 498 -14.08 -32.87 26.13
CA GLN A 498 -14.58 -32.92 24.75
C GLN A 498 -14.07 -31.76 23.88
N THR A 499 -13.38 -30.75 24.44
CA THR A 499 -12.88 -29.60 23.68
C THR A 499 -11.49 -29.88 23.17
N VAL A 500 -11.33 -29.93 21.86
CA VAL A 500 -10.04 -30.00 21.15
C VAL A 500 -9.63 -28.59 20.72
N THR A 501 -8.41 -28.20 21.07
CA THR A 501 -7.81 -26.92 20.67
C THR A 501 -6.59 -27.19 19.80
N CYS A 502 -6.56 -26.58 18.63
CA CYS A 502 -5.45 -26.68 17.70
C CYS A 502 -4.56 -25.43 17.81
N PRO A 503 -3.23 -25.57 17.69
CA PRO A 503 -2.29 -24.47 17.90
C PRO A 503 -2.47 -23.39 16.86
N ALA A 504 -2.30 -22.13 17.32
CA ALA A 504 -2.38 -20.96 16.46
C ALA A 504 -1.25 -20.94 15.42
N ARG A 505 -1.60 -20.62 14.18
CA ARG A 505 -0.65 -20.29 13.11
C ARG A 505 -0.30 -18.81 13.22
N ALA A 506 0.99 -18.49 13.09
CA ALA A 506 1.49 -17.12 13.28
C ALA A 506 0.86 -16.13 12.28
N ALA A 507 0.71 -16.54 11.02
CA ALA A 507 0.10 -15.72 9.96
C ALA A 507 -0.63 -16.61 8.94
N LEU A 508 -1.68 -16.04 8.35
CA LEU A 508 -2.42 -16.61 7.21
C LEU A 508 -2.69 -15.48 6.20
N ALA A 509 -1.96 -15.50 5.09
CA ALA A 509 -2.09 -14.49 4.06
C ALA A 509 -3.45 -14.55 3.35
N ALA A 510 -3.90 -13.44 2.80
CA ALA A 510 -5.09 -13.36 1.98
C ALA A 510 -5.03 -14.34 0.79
N GLY A 511 -6.10 -15.07 0.56
CA GLY A 511 -6.19 -16.11 -0.47
C GLY A 511 -5.47 -17.42 -0.12
N ARG A 512 -4.99 -17.60 1.12
CA ARG A 512 -4.34 -18.83 1.58
C ARG A 512 -5.19 -19.58 2.59
N GLU A 513 -4.82 -20.85 2.78
CA GLU A 513 -5.45 -21.74 3.74
C GLU A 513 -4.44 -22.45 4.63
N THR A 514 -4.91 -22.94 5.78
CA THR A 514 -4.19 -23.80 6.69
C THR A 514 -5.13 -24.87 7.24
N ALA A 515 -4.60 -26.04 7.62
CA ALA A 515 -5.42 -27.13 8.09
C ALA A 515 -4.81 -27.81 9.33
N TRP A 516 -5.70 -28.43 10.10
CA TRP A 516 -5.39 -29.30 11.24
C TRP A 516 -6.15 -30.61 11.07
N ALA A 517 -5.48 -31.72 11.36
CA ALA A 517 -6.11 -33.03 11.40
C ALA A 517 -6.19 -33.53 12.85
N ILE A 518 -7.34 -34.03 13.24
CA ILE A 518 -7.56 -34.67 14.55
C ILE A 518 -8.04 -36.09 14.35
N ARG A 519 -7.49 -37.02 15.14
CA ARG A 519 -7.90 -38.43 15.16
C ARG A 519 -8.84 -38.64 16.33
N VAL A 520 -9.99 -39.20 16.05
CA VAL A 520 -11.04 -39.46 17.03
C VAL A 520 -11.44 -40.96 17.00
N ARG A 521 -11.97 -41.45 18.12
CA ARG A 521 -12.53 -42.79 18.23
C ARG A 521 -14.00 -42.70 18.59
N LEU A 522 -14.84 -43.48 17.90
CA LEU A 522 -16.23 -43.68 18.29
C LEU A 522 -16.29 -44.62 19.49
N ASP A 523 -17.12 -44.29 20.49
CA ASP A 523 -17.35 -45.14 21.68
C ASP A 523 -17.62 -46.59 21.24
N PRO A 524 -16.87 -47.59 21.77
CA PRO A 524 -17.08 -49.00 21.49
C PRO A 524 -18.51 -49.48 21.84
N ALA A 525 -19.18 -48.84 22.79
CA ALA A 525 -20.55 -49.16 23.21
C ALA A 525 -21.65 -48.40 22.44
N TYR A 526 -21.30 -47.55 21.47
CA TYR A 526 -22.23 -46.70 20.75
C TYR A 526 -23.33 -47.49 20.04
N ARG A 527 -24.59 -46.99 20.17
CA ARG A 527 -25.83 -47.61 19.60
C ARG A 527 -26.71 -46.63 18.84
N GLY A 528 -26.30 -45.33 18.76
CA GLY A 528 -27.11 -44.33 18.11
C GLY A 528 -27.16 -44.51 16.59
N ASP A 529 -27.97 -43.70 15.94
CA ASP A 529 -28.15 -43.65 14.49
C ASP A 529 -27.16 -42.70 13.78
N GLY A 530 -26.29 -42.01 14.55
CA GLY A 530 -25.28 -41.06 14.04
C GLY A 530 -25.71 -39.60 14.01
N THR A 531 -26.97 -39.31 14.31
CA THR A 531 -27.45 -37.91 14.33
C THR A 531 -26.79 -37.09 15.44
N ASP A 532 -26.41 -37.71 16.54
CA ASP A 532 -25.68 -37.15 17.67
C ASP A 532 -24.16 -37.13 17.48
N LEU A 533 -23.65 -37.55 16.32
CA LEU A 533 -22.24 -37.53 15.95
C LEU A 533 -21.90 -36.36 15.02
N LEU A 534 -22.87 -35.51 14.67
CA LEU A 534 -22.60 -34.32 13.84
C LEU A 534 -21.70 -33.36 14.59
N ASN A 535 -20.58 -33.01 13.99
CA ASN A 535 -19.50 -32.26 14.60
C ASN A 535 -19.08 -31.09 13.73
N ALA A 536 -19.01 -29.88 14.31
CA ALA A 536 -18.54 -28.65 13.68
C ALA A 536 -17.32 -28.09 14.42
N ALA A 537 -16.47 -27.36 13.72
CA ALA A 537 -15.33 -26.69 14.31
C ALA A 537 -15.39 -25.20 14.03
N THR A 538 -14.84 -24.40 14.94
CA THR A 538 -14.77 -22.94 14.82
C THR A 538 -13.30 -22.52 14.73
N VAL A 539 -12.97 -21.67 13.76
CA VAL A 539 -11.66 -21.01 13.64
C VAL A 539 -11.73 -19.61 14.24
N ARG A 540 -10.62 -19.16 14.82
CA ARG A 540 -10.47 -17.83 15.44
C ARG A 540 -9.25 -17.17 14.88
N HIS A 541 -9.22 -15.84 14.83
CA HIS A 541 -8.10 -15.05 14.35
C HIS A 541 -8.14 -13.62 14.92
N ALA A 542 -7.07 -12.84 14.72
CA ALA A 542 -6.89 -11.56 15.39
C ALA A 542 -7.47 -10.35 14.65
N VAL A 543 -7.73 -10.45 13.34
CA VAL A 543 -8.19 -9.32 12.50
C VAL A 543 -9.71 -9.30 12.44
N ALA A 544 -10.31 -8.11 12.31
CA ALA A 544 -11.76 -7.96 12.19
C ALA A 544 -12.31 -8.72 10.98
N ASP A 545 -13.29 -9.57 11.22
CA ASP A 545 -13.96 -10.41 10.23
C ASP A 545 -15.32 -9.80 9.84
N PRO A 546 -15.56 -9.57 8.54
CA PRO A 546 -16.83 -9.05 8.07
C PRO A 546 -17.97 -10.08 8.07
N GLN A 547 -17.64 -11.37 8.13
CA GLN A 547 -18.58 -12.48 8.06
C GLN A 547 -18.32 -13.55 9.14
N PRO A 548 -18.37 -13.22 10.43
CA PRO A 548 -17.96 -14.12 11.51
C PRO A 548 -18.82 -15.41 11.60
N ALA A 549 -19.94 -15.46 10.91
CA ALA A 549 -20.79 -16.66 10.85
C ALA A 549 -20.14 -17.81 10.05
N ASN A 550 -19.26 -17.52 9.10
CA ASN A 550 -18.56 -18.55 8.32
C ASN A 550 -17.29 -19.08 9.01
N ASN A 551 -16.92 -18.53 10.18
CA ASN A 551 -15.80 -19.02 10.99
C ASN A 551 -16.13 -20.38 11.66
N THR A 552 -17.39 -20.80 11.64
CA THR A 552 -17.82 -22.12 12.07
C THR A 552 -18.19 -22.96 10.85
N SER A 553 -17.63 -24.15 10.77
CA SER A 553 -17.90 -25.08 9.67
C SER A 553 -19.33 -25.63 9.71
N ALA A 554 -19.80 -26.15 8.59
CA ALA A 554 -20.94 -27.07 8.62
C ALA A 554 -20.62 -28.28 9.50
N ALA A 555 -21.63 -28.83 10.16
CA ALA A 555 -21.48 -30.04 10.95
C ALA A 555 -21.40 -31.29 10.04
N VAL A 556 -20.44 -32.16 10.32
CA VAL A 556 -20.18 -33.37 9.55
C VAL A 556 -20.19 -34.60 10.46
N GLY A 557 -20.77 -35.70 9.98
CA GLY A 557 -20.74 -36.98 10.64
C GLY A 557 -19.48 -37.82 10.30
N PRO A 558 -19.44 -39.09 10.74
CA PRO A 558 -18.35 -40.01 10.38
C PRO A 558 -18.27 -40.25 8.86
N PRO A 559 -17.07 -40.55 8.29
CA PRO A 559 -16.91 -40.81 6.88
C PRO A 559 -17.72 -42.06 6.45
N GLY A 560 -18.46 -41.93 5.34
CA GLY A 560 -19.30 -43.03 4.82
C GLY A 560 -20.48 -43.43 5.70
N GLY A 561 -20.80 -42.70 6.78
CA GLY A 561 -21.84 -42.99 7.74
C GLY A 561 -21.47 -44.07 8.75
N LEU A 562 -22.51 -44.74 9.36
CA LEU A 562 -22.32 -45.79 10.34
C LEU A 562 -22.51 -47.18 9.73
N ALA A 563 -21.73 -48.14 10.21
CA ALA A 563 -21.93 -49.56 10.01
C ALA A 563 -22.33 -50.25 11.34
N PRO A 564 -22.97 -51.44 11.28
CA PRO A 564 -23.25 -52.21 12.47
C PRO A 564 -22.00 -52.50 13.31
N PRO A 565 -22.12 -52.50 14.65
CA PRO A 565 -20.99 -52.85 15.55
C PRO A 565 -20.38 -54.21 15.20
N GLN A 566 -19.06 -54.35 15.37
CA GLN A 566 -18.30 -55.58 15.07
C GLN A 566 -17.48 -56.00 16.30
N ALA A 567 -17.75 -57.21 16.79
CA ALA A 567 -16.98 -57.92 17.81
C ALA A 567 -16.07 -58.99 17.13
N ASP A 568 -15.14 -59.55 17.87
CA ASP A 568 -14.33 -60.71 17.46
C ASP A 568 -14.04 -61.57 18.69
N LEU A 569 -14.79 -62.66 18.81
CA LEU A 569 -14.74 -63.53 19.99
C LEU A 569 -13.70 -64.63 19.83
N LEU A 570 -12.59 -64.53 20.55
CA LEU A 570 -11.63 -65.62 20.63
C LEU A 570 -11.99 -66.52 21.81
N THR A 571 -12.23 -67.82 21.55
CA THR A 571 -12.50 -68.80 22.57
C THR A 571 -11.29 -69.72 22.78
N VAL A 572 -10.83 -69.78 24.04
CA VAL A 572 -9.75 -70.70 24.47
C VAL A 572 -10.31 -71.61 25.52
N LYS A 573 -10.22 -72.92 25.30
CA LYS A 573 -10.67 -73.94 26.24
C LYS A 573 -9.44 -74.76 26.72
N THR A 574 -9.33 -74.99 28.02
CA THR A 574 -8.27 -75.81 28.63
C THR A 574 -8.83 -76.68 29.74
N PRO A 575 -8.27 -77.84 30.00
CA PRO A 575 -8.55 -78.55 31.28
C PRO A 575 -8.11 -77.69 32.45
N SER A 576 -8.83 -77.70 33.57
CA SER A 576 -8.45 -76.94 34.78
C SER A 576 -7.34 -77.60 35.59
N ASP A 577 -7.21 -78.93 35.44
CA ASP A 577 -6.19 -79.74 36.14
C ASP A 577 -5.13 -80.22 35.17
N ALA A 578 -3.92 -80.37 35.66
CA ALA A 578 -2.81 -80.94 34.89
C ALA A 578 -2.68 -82.46 35.13
N ARG A 579 -3.32 -83.01 36.16
CA ARG A 579 -3.20 -84.40 36.55
C ARG A 579 -4.07 -85.28 35.67
N PRO A 580 -3.54 -86.34 35.07
CA PRO A 580 -4.36 -87.30 34.32
C PRO A 580 -5.45 -87.86 35.14
N VAL A 581 -6.64 -88.10 34.55
CA VAL A 581 -7.86 -88.63 35.18
C VAL A 581 -8.13 -90.09 34.74
N ALA A 582 -8.81 -90.86 35.54
CA ALA A 582 -9.28 -92.21 35.20
C ALA A 582 -10.74 -92.20 34.77
N PRO A 583 -11.24 -93.21 34.08
CA PRO A 583 -12.64 -93.39 33.81
C PRO A 583 -13.45 -93.37 35.11
N GLY A 584 -14.56 -92.57 35.15
CA GLY A 584 -15.38 -92.39 36.35
C GLY A 584 -15.01 -91.19 37.22
N GLU A 585 -13.81 -90.62 37.05
CA GLU A 585 -13.38 -89.40 37.77
C GLU A 585 -13.93 -88.11 37.14
N THR A 586 -13.90 -87.00 37.92
CA THR A 586 -14.34 -85.71 37.51
C THR A 586 -13.12 -84.78 37.25
N TYR A 587 -13.24 -83.84 36.31
CA TYR A 587 -12.28 -82.80 36.07
C TYR A 587 -12.95 -81.52 35.53
N GLY A 588 -12.27 -80.41 35.63
CA GLY A 588 -12.81 -79.14 35.18
C GLY A 588 -12.33 -78.76 33.78
N TYR A 589 -13.15 -78.00 33.09
CA TYR A 589 -12.77 -77.18 31.96
C TYR A 589 -12.84 -75.72 32.35
N THR A 590 -11.84 -74.96 31.88
CA THR A 590 -11.79 -73.51 31.90
C THR A 590 -11.96 -73.03 30.45
N VAL A 591 -13.01 -72.24 30.18
CA VAL A 591 -13.24 -71.64 28.85
C VAL A 591 -13.17 -70.15 29.00
N THR A 592 -12.22 -69.51 28.34
CA THR A 592 -12.02 -68.07 28.33
C THR A 592 -12.45 -67.53 26.95
N VAL A 593 -13.37 -66.61 26.93
CA VAL A 593 -13.82 -65.87 25.71
C VAL A 593 -13.31 -64.47 25.82
N THR A 594 -12.52 -64.03 24.85
CA THR A 594 -11.95 -62.69 24.76
C THR A 594 -12.54 -61.95 23.58
N ASN A 595 -13.03 -60.73 23.80
CA ASN A 595 -13.43 -59.87 22.68
C ASN A 595 -12.21 -59.11 22.13
N ARG A 596 -11.72 -59.50 20.96
CA ARG A 596 -10.66 -58.84 20.21
C ARG A 596 -11.13 -57.78 19.23
N GLY A 597 -12.45 -57.70 19.07
CA GLY A 597 -13.06 -56.72 18.17
C GLY A 597 -13.08 -55.31 18.71
N PRO A 598 -13.32 -54.32 17.87
CA PRO A 598 -13.36 -52.95 18.28
C PRO A 598 -14.64 -52.55 19.03
N SER A 599 -15.76 -53.24 18.79
CA SER A 599 -17.05 -52.94 19.45
C SER A 599 -17.29 -53.85 20.65
N VAL A 600 -18.15 -53.40 21.57
CA VAL A 600 -18.62 -54.21 22.68
C VAL A 600 -19.39 -55.42 22.13
N ALA A 601 -19.00 -56.61 22.52
CA ALA A 601 -19.76 -57.85 22.28
C ALA A 601 -20.89 -57.92 23.29
N ARG A 602 -22.12 -58.13 22.81
CA ARG A 602 -23.34 -58.13 23.63
C ARG A 602 -23.97 -59.52 23.70
N GLU A 603 -24.52 -59.83 24.89
CA GLU A 603 -25.14 -61.11 25.18
C GLU A 603 -24.24 -62.31 24.81
N VAL A 604 -22.98 -62.23 25.24
CA VAL A 604 -22.01 -63.28 24.94
C VAL A 604 -22.40 -64.56 25.63
N ARG A 605 -22.62 -65.61 24.83
CA ARG A 605 -23.04 -66.95 25.27
C ARG A 605 -22.00 -67.99 24.89
N LEU A 606 -21.85 -68.98 25.73
CA LEU A 606 -21.01 -70.15 25.43
C LEU A 606 -21.93 -71.37 25.28
N SER A 607 -21.71 -72.11 24.23
CA SER A 607 -22.33 -73.39 23.96
C SER A 607 -21.24 -74.45 23.85
N ASP A 608 -21.38 -75.48 24.64
CA ASP A 608 -20.40 -76.61 24.72
C ASP A 608 -21.15 -77.97 24.62
N PRO A 609 -21.37 -78.48 23.42
CA PRO A 609 -21.94 -79.82 23.21
C PRO A 609 -20.96 -80.85 23.72
N LEU A 610 -21.34 -81.54 24.86
CA LEU A 610 -20.48 -82.57 25.41
C LEU A 610 -20.51 -83.80 24.51
N ILE A 611 -19.34 -84.36 24.29
CA ILE A 611 -19.19 -85.64 23.61
C ILE A 611 -19.75 -86.76 24.48
N PRO A 612 -20.18 -87.89 23.90
CA PRO A 612 -20.80 -89.00 24.65
C PRO A 612 -20.00 -89.48 25.87
N ALA A 613 -18.65 -89.36 25.82
CA ALA A 613 -17.77 -89.79 26.91
C ALA A 613 -17.78 -88.85 28.14
N LEU A 614 -18.45 -87.68 28.06
CA LEU A 614 -18.47 -86.64 29.12
C LEU A 614 -19.89 -86.39 29.66
N ALA A 615 -20.01 -86.27 30.95
CA ALA A 615 -21.24 -85.86 31.61
C ALA A 615 -20.99 -84.57 32.40
N PHE A 616 -21.93 -83.60 32.33
CA PHE A 616 -21.89 -82.36 33.14
C PHE A 616 -22.17 -82.70 34.61
N VAL A 617 -21.35 -82.10 35.48
CA VAL A 617 -21.48 -82.29 36.94
C VAL A 617 -21.97 -81.03 37.61
N SER A 618 -21.23 -79.94 37.48
CA SER A 618 -21.50 -78.65 38.11
C SER A 618 -20.77 -77.49 37.45
N SER A 619 -21.17 -76.27 37.75
CA SER A 619 -20.47 -75.06 37.41
C SER A 619 -20.62 -74.03 38.52
N ALA A 620 -19.53 -73.43 38.94
CA ALA A 620 -19.54 -72.28 39.85
C ALA A 620 -19.87 -70.98 39.18
N ASP A 621 -19.72 -70.93 37.87
CA ASP A 621 -19.93 -69.71 37.02
C ASP A 621 -21.34 -69.71 36.36
N GLY A 622 -22.27 -70.48 36.87
CA GLY A 622 -23.67 -70.47 36.43
C GLY A 622 -23.98 -71.17 35.10
N CYS A 623 -23.08 -72.02 34.64
CA CYS A 623 -23.33 -72.83 33.45
C CYS A 623 -24.36 -73.94 33.80
N THR A 624 -25.23 -74.17 32.86
CA THR A 624 -26.26 -75.23 32.99
C THR A 624 -26.19 -76.22 31.83
N ALA A 625 -26.56 -77.50 32.04
CA ALA A 625 -26.63 -78.45 30.95
C ALA A 625 -28.10 -78.66 30.52
N THR A 626 -28.35 -78.53 29.22
CA THR A 626 -29.66 -78.75 28.60
C THR A 626 -29.64 -79.95 27.66
N GLY A 627 -30.76 -80.67 27.47
CA GLY A 627 -30.92 -81.81 26.59
C GLY A 627 -31.24 -83.10 27.33
N THR A 628 -31.94 -84.03 26.69
CA THR A 628 -32.37 -85.31 27.25
C THR A 628 -31.48 -86.46 26.82
N GLY A 629 -30.36 -86.63 27.50
CA GLY A 629 -29.51 -87.81 27.27
C GLY A 629 -30.13 -89.06 28.00
N THR A 630 -30.63 -90.06 27.32
CA THR A 630 -31.13 -91.30 27.80
C THR A 630 -30.28 -92.50 27.40
N GLY A 631 -28.93 -92.46 27.55
CA GLY A 631 -28.05 -93.54 27.24
C GLY A 631 -27.10 -93.92 28.38
N ALA A 632 -26.48 -95.10 28.33
CA ALA A 632 -25.58 -95.61 29.37
C ALA A 632 -24.30 -94.76 29.57
N GLY A 633 -24.07 -93.75 28.76
CA GLY A 633 -23.14 -92.63 28.99
C GLY A 633 -23.98 -91.37 29.19
N ALA A 634 -24.19 -90.95 30.44
CA ALA A 634 -25.15 -89.85 30.81
C ALA A 634 -24.82 -88.45 30.23
N GLY A 635 -23.93 -88.37 29.19
CA GLY A 635 -23.53 -87.11 28.52
C GLY A 635 -24.02 -87.00 27.08
N ALA A 636 -24.51 -88.10 26.44
CA ALA A 636 -24.86 -88.01 25.04
C ALA A 636 -26.00 -87.05 24.78
N GLY A 637 -25.77 -86.04 23.96
CA GLY A 637 -26.75 -85.04 23.57
C GLY A 637 -26.93 -83.85 24.52
N ARG A 638 -26.18 -83.70 25.58
CA ARG A 638 -26.23 -82.52 26.45
C ARG A 638 -25.33 -81.41 26.03
N THR A 639 -25.82 -80.21 26.00
CA THR A 639 -25.05 -79.03 25.74
C THR A 639 -24.91 -78.21 27.05
N VAL A 640 -23.71 -77.91 27.45
CA VAL A 640 -23.41 -76.94 28.51
C VAL A 640 -23.58 -75.54 27.94
N ALA A 641 -24.46 -74.74 28.51
CA ALA A 641 -24.75 -73.38 28.15
C ALA A 641 -24.34 -72.47 29.31
N CYS A 642 -23.56 -71.47 28.99
CA CYS A 642 -23.11 -70.43 29.95
C CYS A 642 -23.46 -69.01 29.41
N GLY A 643 -23.69 -68.11 30.34
CA GLY A 643 -24.13 -66.74 30.02
C GLY A 643 -25.66 -66.57 30.00
N PRO A 644 -26.16 -65.42 29.44
CA PRO A 644 -25.36 -64.42 28.71
C PRO A 644 -24.49 -63.55 29.63
N GLU A 645 -23.30 -63.23 29.19
CA GLU A 645 -22.57 -62.01 29.66
C GLU A 645 -23.16 -60.84 28.92
N ALA A 646 -23.72 -59.85 29.62
CA ALA A 646 -24.48 -58.76 29.00
C ALA A 646 -23.62 -57.94 28.05
N GLU A 647 -22.40 -57.59 28.43
CA GLU A 647 -21.45 -56.81 27.67
C GLU A 647 -20.01 -57.27 27.94
N LEU A 648 -19.27 -57.55 26.88
CA LEU A 648 -17.84 -57.82 26.92
C LEU A 648 -17.11 -56.78 26.12
N ALA A 649 -16.40 -55.86 26.82
CA ALA A 649 -15.71 -54.75 26.20
C ALA A 649 -14.51 -55.22 25.33
N PRO A 650 -14.06 -54.41 24.34
CA PRO A 650 -12.86 -54.70 23.57
C PRO A 650 -11.65 -54.99 24.47
N GLY A 651 -10.91 -56.03 24.15
CA GLY A 651 -9.73 -56.46 24.90
C GLY A 651 -9.99 -57.14 26.24
N THR A 652 -11.23 -57.26 26.69
CA THR A 652 -11.59 -57.96 27.94
C THR A 652 -11.99 -59.38 27.69
N SER A 653 -11.96 -60.19 28.76
CA SER A 653 -12.30 -61.60 28.72
C SER A 653 -13.28 -62.00 29.79
N ARG A 654 -14.18 -62.95 29.46
CA ARG A 654 -15.01 -63.64 30.38
C ARG A 654 -14.57 -65.09 30.44
N THR A 655 -14.43 -65.62 31.65
CA THR A 655 -14.03 -67.03 31.89
C THR A 655 -15.18 -67.76 32.53
N TRP A 656 -15.56 -68.92 32.01
CA TRP A 656 -16.51 -69.85 32.59
C TRP A 656 -15.76 -71.14 32.93
N ARG A 657 -16.08 -71.71 34.10
CA ARG A 657 -15.58 -73.02 34.61
C ARG A 657 -16.72 -73.96 34.88
N PHE A 658 -16.59 -75.17 34.42
CA PHE A 658 -17.53 -76.22 34.72
C PHE A 658 -16.80 -77.54 34.84
N THR A 659 -17.38 -78.43 35.66
CA THR A 659 -16.88 -79.79 35.96
C THR A 659 -17.61 -80.79 35.13
N VAL A 660 -16.90 -81.74 34.55
CA VAL A 660 -17.44 -82.91 33.84
C VAL A 660 -16.91 -84.17 34.48
N ARG A 661 -17.72 -85.27 34.32
CA ARG A 661 -17.32 -86.63 34.72
C ARG A 661 -17.01 -87.43 33.44
N LEU A 662 -15.89 -88.13 33.43
CA LEU A 662 -15.52 -89.08 32.36
C LEU A 662 -16.41 -90.37 32.57
N ASP A 663 -16.98 -90.92 31.46
CA ASP A 663 -17.75 -92.16 31.49
C ASP A 663 -16.90 -93.26 32.11
N PRO A 664 -17.43 -93.92 33.18
CA PRO A 664 -16.78 -95.08 33.81
C PRO A 664 -16.46 -96.22 32.86
N ALA A 665 -17.31 -96.37 31.79
CA ALA A 665 -17.13 -97.40 30.76
C ALA A 665 -16.19 -97.02 29.60
N HIS A 666 -15.57 -95.84 29.66
CA HIS A 666 -14.70 -95.43 28.57
C HIS A 666 -13.48 -96.32 28.50
N THR A 667 -13.23 -96.86 27.30
CA THR A 667 -12.06 -97.72 27.00
C THR A 667 -11.16 -96.99 25.94
N GLY A 668 -10.05 -96.55 26.33
CA GLY A 668 -9.11 -95.84 25.47
C GLY A 668 -8.11 -95.06 26.28
N ASP A 669 -7.07 -94.46 25.58
CA ASP A 669 -6.00 -93.69 26.19
C ASP A 669 -6.40 -92.19 26.42
N GLY A 670 -7.62 -91.78 26.05
CA GLY A 670 -8.11 -90.39 26.13
C GLY A 670 -7.75 -89.49 24.94
N SER A 671 -6.93 -89.98 24.00
CA SER A 671 -6.51 -89.14 22.83
C SER A 671 -7.67 -88.73 21.95
N THR A 672 -8.78 -89.50 21.95
CA THR A 672 -10.01 -89.20 21.19
C THR A 672 -10.97 -88.28 21.93
N ILE A 673 -10.73 -87.99 23.22
CA ILE A 673 -11.59 -87.07 24.01
C ILE A 673 -11.21 -85.63 23.63
N ARG A 674 -11.93 -85.08 22.67
CA ARG A 674 -11.79 -83.67 22.27
C ARG A 674 -13.17 -83.05 22.37
N ASN A 675 -13.27 -82.06 23.27
CA ASN A 675 -14.52 -81.35 23.53
C ASN A 675 -14.38 -79.88 23.15
N THR A 676 -15.35 -79.38 22.38
CA THR A 676 -15.27 -78.03 21.77
C THR A 676 -16.41 -77.16 22.33
N ALA A 677 -16.01 -76.00 22.82
CA ALA A 677 -16.90 -74.95 23.25
C ALA A 677 -16.89 -73.83 22.19
N THR A 678 -18.04 -73.27 21.89
CA THR A 678 -18.21 -72.17 20.89
C THR A 678 -18.90 -71.00 21.53
N ALA A 679 -18.29 -69.82 21.45
CA ALA A 679 -18.89 -68.54 21.85
C ALA A 679 -19.72 -67.94 20.73
N SER A 680 -20.76 -67.19 21.12
CA SER A 680 -21.59 -66.39 20.24
C SER A 680 -21.98 -65.07 20.91
N ALA A 681 -22.27 -64.03 20.13
CA ALA A 681 -22.83 -62.77 20.61
C ALA A 681 -23.92 -62.27 19.66
N VAL A 682 -24.72 -61.31 20.12
CA VAL A 682 -25.69 -60.57 19.26
C VAL A 682 -24.91 -59.59 18.38
N THR A 683 -23.81 -59.05 18.86
CA THR A 683 -22.92 -58.21 18.05
C THR A 683 -22.28 -59.08 16.95
N PHE A 684 -22.31 -58.61 15.71
CA PHE A 684 -21.75 -59.33 14.55
C PHE A 684 -20.25 -59.59 14.72
N ASP A 685 -19.86 -60.81 14.47
CA ASP A 685 -18.49 -61.28 14.51
C ASP A 685 -18.05 -61.67 13.09
N PRO A 686 -17.09 -60.97 12.48
CA PRO A 686 -16.65 -61.23 11.10
C PRO A 686 -15.74 -62.45 10.99
N ASP A 687 -15.13 -62.93 12.11
CA ASP A 687 -14.24 -64.10 12.11
C ASP A 687 -14.69 -65.21 13.07
N THR A 688 -15.75 -65.86 12.71
CA THR A 688 -16.34 -66.95 13.53
C THR A 688 -15.45 -68.18 13.63
N ARG A 689 -14.29 -68.28 12.94
CA ARG A 689 -13.36 -69.43 12.97
C ARG A 689 -12.64 -69.55 14.31
N ASN A 690 -12.45 -68.41 15.02
CA ASN A 690 -11.80 -68.38 16.32
C ASN A 690 -12.74 -68.39 17.52
N ASN A 691 -14.07 -68.49 17.25
CA ASN A 691 -15.11 -68.56 18.28
C ASN A 691 -15.15 -69.89 18.99
N SER A 692 -14.41 -70.87 18.55
CA SER A 692 -14.43 -72.24 19.12
C SER A 692 -13.06 -72.58 19.71
N GLY A 693 -13.11 -73.12 20.92
CA GLY A 693 -11.91 -73.66 21.62
C GLY A 693 -12.11 -75.15 21.93
N THR A 694 -11.12 -75.95 21.62
CA THR A 694 -11.14 -77.41 21.83
C THR A 694 -10.10 -77.84 22.87
N ALA A 695 -10.49 -78.68 23.83
CA ALA A 695 -9.61 -79.25 24.85
C ALA A 695 -9.81 -80.76 24.99
N GLY A 696 -8.75 -81.44 25.34
CA GLY A 696 -8.76 -82.84 25.67
C GLY A 696 -8.95 -83.12 27.18
N VAL A 697 -8.52 -84.26 27.63
CA VAL A 697 -8.43 -84.62 29.06
C VAL A 697 -7.21 -83.95 29.73
N PRO A 698 -7.22 -83.77 31.07
CA PRO A 698 -6.03 -83.30 31.80
C PRO A 698 -4.83 -84.21 31.57
N GLY A 699 -3.63 -83.57 31.35
CA GLY A 699 -2.39 -84.25 31.03
C GLY A 699 -2.35 -84.94 29.66
N GLY A 700 -3.39 -84.82 28.85
CA GLY A 700 -3.50 -85.38 27.47
C GLY A 700 -3.64 -86.91 27.37
N VAL A 701 -3.59 -87.62 28.49
CA VAL A 701 -3.73 -89.07 28.58
C VAL A 701 -4.53 -89.48 29.80
N LEU A 702 -5.12 -90.66 29.77
CA LEU A 702 -5.89 -91.18 30.89
C LEU A 702 -5.05 -92.07 31.77
N ARG A 703 -5.32 -92.10 33.06
CA ARG A 703 -4.81 -93.13 33.94
C ARG A 703 -5.61 -94.41 33.70
N PRO A 704 -5.04 -95.64 34.00
CA PRO A 704 -5.78 -96.88 33.93
C PRO A 704 -7.01 -96.84 34.82
N ALA A 705 -8.05 -97.50 34.40
CA ALA A 705 -9.26 -97.69 35.22
C ALA A 705 -8.92 -98.43 36.47
N GLN A 706 -9.44 -98.01 37.62
CA GLN A 706 -9.23 -98.68 38.90
C GLN A 706 -10.62 -99.27 39.30
N ALA A 707 -10.71 -100.59 39.50
CA ALA A 707 -11.83 -101.20 40.06
C ALA A 707 -11.49 -101.68 41.50
N ASP A 708 -12.37 -101.38 42.48
CA ASP A 708 -12.33 -101.90 43.81
C ASP A 708 -13.31 -103.10 43.85
N VAL A 709 -12.81 -104.34 43.96
CA VAL A 709 -13.60 -105.55 44.00
C VAL A 709 -13.62 -106.05 45.42
N GLU A 710 -14.71 -105.88 46.14
CA GLU A 710 -14.95 -106.49 47.46
C GLU A 710 -15.53 -107.90 47.29
N LEU A 711 -14.85 -108.89 47.76
CA LEU A 711 -15.30 -110.27 47.73
C LEU A 711 -15.96 -110.62 49.10
N ALA A 712 -17.25 -110.68 49.17
CA ALA A 712 -17.97 -111.14 50.33
C ALA A 712 -18.24 -112.66 50.26
N LYS A 713 -17.60 -113.39 51.16
CA LYS A 713 -17.78 -114.84 51.33
C LYS A 713 -18.84 -115.10 52.43
N GLN A 714 -20.05 -115.54 52.01
CA GLN A 714 -21.00 -116.06 52.99
C GLN A 714 -20.77 -117.52 53.24
N ALA A 715 -20.70 -117.97 54.58
CA ALA A 715 -20.65 -119.31 54.98
C ALA A 715 -22.09 -119.89 54.87
N ALA A 716 -22.21 -121.05 54.19
CA ALA A 716 -23.47 -121.77 54.19
C ALA A 716 -23.72 -122.33 55.60
N ALA A 717 -24.85 -122.01 56.13
CA ALA A 717 -25.31 -122.63 57.37
C ALA A 717 -25.71 -124.05 57.05
N GLY A 718 -25.08 -125.01 57.78
CA GLY A 718 -25.39 -126.37 57.71
C GLY A 718 -26.63 -126.72 58.52
#